data_0ef3158af3456f90b4e9cf7c36df211f
#
_entry.id   0ef3158af3456f90b4e9cf7c36df211f
#
_cell.length_a   1.000
_cell.length_b   1.000
_cell.length_c   1.000
_cell.angle_alpha   90.00
_cell.angle_beta   90.00
_cell.angle_gamma   90.00
#
_symmetry.space_group_name_H-M   'P 1'
#
loop_
_entity.id
_entity.type
_entity.pdbx_description
1 polymer ?
#
loop_
_entity_poly.entity_id
_entity_poly.type
_entity_poly.pdbx_seq_one_letter_code
_entity_poly.pdbx_strand_id
1 'polypeptide(L)'
;MTRSARILTDVCWVVGLVYVVAFVGIALARIGFGFELEWMEGGMVSHGARLLDGQPIYAPPSADFVPFFYTPGYPALLALLGSFAGDLTLPMARVVSFVATLGTLGLLYRIGRREASWRYGLLAIGLYAALFRTNGTFYDLARPDALFIFLVLAGVYVAYYRVSFRGALAAGILFAVAFFTKQTSSVFVPAVGVFLLWRNWRHGVVFLVAAFGLAAIGVALLDRATDGWFWTFIFEGHQGHLFYWKNVLLEYWRDVLFIAPILLLLPLAWFGYKVPVPVLSLLLLAHWTYAYIFRAMSLDYVPHMYFRELFYEEPRWLILIPPALIAALLVAYRARNPRAEVRTGVFWLLMYVAGVGSSALNHSTQWAYSNCFMPISVFAAVLIPLALRDLTGSRARWSWLVPAAIIVQLIGWGYSPAAQVPGPGDVAALADFEAQLAPIEGKILMPSHPLRAWRRDGAVHVHQMGIQDVAFMGGLKGFNKRLRKKEWAAVVVDERTRIPRLEGPYYQGDRMMYADRDALRTKTGFLVRPSVIWYAQDPAPRALGGGVSGNFEAATITGWLAKGDAFVKPISGRFVRGRQGARLVRSSRSGTGTYSSSPFPLDGGRLTLLLAGRGRVGVRLKIEGATVVTRKPIRQKRNHLRREVIDLTPYRGQVGALEIFDEDAKGEILVDDVRLGPVRGRSATPEAP
;
A
#
# COMPACT_ATOMS: atom_id res chain seq x y z
N MET A 1 -13.51 -14.97 39.19
CA MET A 1 -12.19 -14.84 38.56
C MET A 1 -11.11 -15.14 39.59
N THR A 2 -10.13 -16.00 39.28
CA THR A 2 -8.97 -16.27 40.14
C THR A 2 -8.03 -15.08 40.20
N ARG A 3 -7.17 -15.00 41.24
CA ARG A 3 -6.17 -13.91 41.39
C ARG A 3 -5.24 -13.83 40.15
N SER A 4 -4.75 -14.97 39.70
CA SER A 4 -3.87 -15.05 38.52
C SER A 4 -4.56 -14.54 37.26
N ALA A 5 -5.83 -14.95 37.00
CA ALA A 5 -6.58 -14.48 35.86
C ALA A 5 -6.81 -12.95 35.89
N ARG A 6 -6.99 -12.38 37.08
CA ARG A 6 -7.13 -10.93 37.24
C ARG A 6 -5.84 -10.20 36.89
N ILE A 7 -4.70 -10.63 37.44
CA ILE A 7 -3.39 -10.03 37.15
C ILE A 7 -3.10 -10.09 35.65
N LEU A 8 -3.28 -11.25 35.02
CA LEU A 8 -3.03 -11.41 33.57
C LEU A 8 -4.00 -10.56 32.72
N THR A 9 -5.26 -10.40 33.15
CA THR A 9 -6.18 -9.49 32.48
C THR A 9 -5.71 -8.04 32.59
N ASP A 10 -5.16 -7.64 33.74
CA ASP A 10 -4.59 -6.30 33.88
C ASP A 10 -3.33 -6.13 32.98
N VAL A 11 -2.50 -7.15 32.84
CA VAL A 11 -1.38 -7.15 31.88
C VAL A 11 -1.87 -7.00 30.44
N CYS A 12 -2.96 -7.68 30.05
CA CYS A 12 -3.51 -7.57 28.69
C CYS A 12 -3.80 -6.12 28.28
N TRP A 13 -4.54 -5.36 29.10
CA TRP A 13 -4.87 -3.98 28.72
C TRP A 13 -3.67 -3.04 28.82
N VAL A 14 -2.71 -3.28 29.75
CA VAL A 14 -1.46 -2.50 29.84
C VAL A 14 -0.63 -2.69 28.57
N VAL A 15 -0.41 -3.94 28.15
CA VAL A 15 0.29 -4.23 26.88
C VAL A 15 -0.47 -3.63 25.69
N GLY A 16 -1.81 -3.73 25.70
CA GLY A 16 -2.64 -3.10 24.67
C GLY A 16 -2.43 -1.58 24.58
N LEU A 17 -2.30 -0.87 25.70
CA LEU A 17 -2.01 0.57 25.71
C LEU A 17 -0.66 0.93 25.10
N VAL A 18 0.35 0.07 25.22
CA VAL A 18 1.63 0.26 24.53
C VAL A 18 1.42 0.34 23.01
N TYR A 19 0.55 -0.50 22.45
CA TYR A 19 0.20 -0.44 21.03
C TYR A 19 -0.57 0.81 20.64
N VAL A 20 -1.46 1.30 21.52
CA VAL A 20 -2.15 2.59 21.28
C VAL A 20 -1.15 3.73 21.20
N VAL A 21 -0.22 3.82 22.16
CA VAL A 21 0.84 4.82 22.16
C VAL A 21 1.73 4.68 20.93
N ALA A 22 2.14 3.47 20.59
CA ALA A 22 2.96 3.21 19.40
C ALA A 22 2.23 3.65 18.11
N PHE A 23 0.96 3.30 17.95
CA PHE A 23 0.17 3.70 16.78
C PHE A 23 0.05 5.24 16.69
N VAL A 24 -0.32 5.91 17.79
CA VAL A 24 -0.44 7.38 17.81
C VAL A 24 0.91 8.03 17.48
N GLY A 25 1.99 7.54 18.07
CA GLY A 25 3.34 8.04 17.78
C GLY A 25 3.74 7.87 16.32
N ILE A 26 3.46 6.70 15.71
CA ILE A 26 3.72 6.44 14.29
C ILE A 26 2.89 7.39 13.42
N ALA A 27 1.58 7.51 13.69
CA ALA A 27 0.69 8.36 12.91
C ALA A 27 1.15 9.82 12.92
N LEU A 28 1.46 10.37 14.11
CA LEU A 28 1.96 11.74 14.25
C LEU A 28 3.32 11.95 13.56
N ALA A 29 4.22 10.96 13.62
CA ALA A 29 5.54 11.04 13.01
C ALA A 29 5.51 11.00 11.47
N ARG A 30 4.49 10.38 10.87
CA ARG A 30 4.43 10.20 9.40
C ARG A 30 3.34 11.01 8.70
N ILE A 31 2.39 11.60 9.44
CA ILE A 31 1.24 12.34 8.86
C ILE A 31 1.70 13.49 7.98
N GLY A 32 2.76 14.21 8.36
CA GLY A 32 3.33 15.34 7.63
C GLY A 32 4.21 14.97 6.43
N PHE A 33 4.51 13.69 6.22
CA PHE A 33 5.39 13.31 5.13
C PHE A 33 4.76 13.61 3.77
N GLY A 34 5.46 14.40 2.97
CA GLY A 34 4.94 14.96 1.70
C GLY A 34 4.90 13.96 0.54
N PHE A 35 5.14 12.66 0.73
CA PHE A 35 5.10 11.63 -0.31
C PHE A 35 4.15 10.49 0.08
N GLU A 36 3.78 9.63 -0.88
CA GLU A 36 2.90 8.51 -0.66
C GLU A 36 3.53 7.48 0.29
N LEU A 37 2.81 7.11 1.35
CA LEU A 37 3.12 5.99 2.23
C LEU A 37 2.55 4.67 1.68
N GLU A 38 1.50 4.78 0.89
CA GLU A 38 0.84 3.70 0.17
C GLU A 38 0.54 4.17 -1.26
N TRP A 39 0.77 3.33 -2.24
CA TRP A 39 0.81 3.66 -3.67
C TRP A 39 -0.48 4.28 -4.27
N MET A 40 -1.64 4.11 -3.63
CA MET A 40 -2.90 4.71 -4.09
C MET A 40 -3.29 6.00 -3.33
N GLU A 41 -2.53 6.45 -2.33
CA GLU A 41 -2.87 7.67 -1.57
C GLU A 41 -3.01 8.89 -2.50
N GLY A 42 -1.99 9.14 -3.33
CA GLY A 42 -1.99 10.25 -4.27
C GLY A 42 -3.15 10.16 -5.27
N GLY A 43 -3.48 8.94 -5.73
CA GLY A 43 -4.64 8.70 -6.58
C GLY A 43 -5.96 9.01 -5.87
N MET A 44 -6.13 8.63 -4.62
CA MET A 44 -7.35 8.91 -3.86
C MET A 44 -7.54 10.42 -3.61
N VAL A 45 -6.46 11.13 -3.27
CA VAL A 45 -6.52 12.58 -3.08
C VAL A 45 -6.74 13.31 -4.41
N SER A 46 -6.22 12.79 -5.54
CA SER A 46 -6.45 13.37 -6.85
C SER A 46 -7.92 13.29 -7.32
N HIS A 47 -8.70 12.31 -6.82
CA HIS A 47 -10.16 12.28 -7.01
C HIS A 47 -10.82 13.47 -6.30
N GLY A 48 -10.35 13.82 -5.10
CA GLY A 48 -10.80 15.03 -4.40
C GLY A 48 -10.40 16.32 -5.13
N ALA A 49 -9.16 16.37 -5.65
CA ALA A 49 -8.68 17.49 -6.45
C ALA A 49 -9.55 17.72 -7.70
N ARG A 50 -9.92 16.64 -8.39
CA ARG A 50 -10.81 16.71 -9.54
C ARG A 50 -12.18 17.29 -9.20
N LEU A 51 -12.75 16.92 -8.04
CA LEU A 51 -13.99 17.53 -7.55
C LEU A 51 -13.81 19.01 -7.18
N LEU A 52 -12.69 19.35 -6.58
CA LEU A 52 -12.35 20.74 -6.23
C LEU A 52 -12.25 21.62 -7.49
N ASP A 53 -11.73 21.05 -8.59
CA ASP A 53 -11.68 21.71 -9.91
C ASP A 53 -13.04 21.71 -10.64
N GLY A 54 -14.13 21.31 -9.99
CA GLY A 54 -15.48 21.25 -10.57
C GLY A 54 -15.69 20.16 -11.62
N GLN A 55 -14.79 19.17 -11.70
CA GLN A 55 -14.87 18.10 -12.67
C GLN A 55 -15.51 16.83 -12.07
N PRO A 56 -16.34 16.08 -12.83
CA PRO A 56 -16.95 14.85 -12.32
C PRO A 56 -15.90 13.76 -12.13
N ILE A 57 -16.03 12.95 -11.04
CA ILE A 57 -15.20 11.78 -10.84
C ILE A 57 -15.59 10.69 -11.85
N TYR A 58 -16.89 10.39 -11.97
CA TYR A 58 -17.36 9.33 -12.86
C TYR A 58 -17.65 9.92 -14.25
N ALA A 59 -16.76 9.56 -15.18
CA ALA A 59 -16.79 10.01 -16.57
C ALA A 59 -16.18 8.90 -17.45
N PRO A 60 -16.38 8.95 -18.79
CA PRO A 60 -15.73 8.01 -19.69
C PRO A 60 -14.23 7.89 -19.42
N PRO A 61 -13.67 6.64 -19.40
CA PRO A 61 -12.25 6.44 -19.18
C PRO A 61 -11.39 7.18 -20.19
N SER A 62 -10.44 7.95 -19.72
CA SER A 62 -9.53 8.72 -20.57
C SER A 62 -8.08 8.60 -20.14
N ALA A 63 -7.17 9.07 -21.00
CA ALA A 63 -5.75 9.14 -20.64
C ALA A 63 -5.45 10.19 -19.54
N ASP A 64 -6.39 11.07 -19.23
CA ASP A 64 -6.24 12.05 -18.16
C ASP A 64 -6.77 11.50 -16.84
N PHE A 65 -7.85 10.69 -16.89
CA PHE A 65 -8.44 10.19 -15.66
C PHE A 65 -9.25 8.91 -15.86
N VAL A 66 -9.12 8.02 -14.89
CA VAL A 66 -10.00 6.86 -14.66
C VAL A 66 -10.31 6.82 -13.18
N PRO A 67 -11.58 6.79 -12.77
CA PRO A 67 -11.93 6.70 -11.36
C PRO A 67 -11.54 5.33 -10.78
N PHE A 68 -11.22 5.31 -9.49
CA PHE A 68 -11.18 4.07 -8.75
C PHE A 68 -12.59 3.53 -8.52
N PHE A 69 -12.72 2.22 -8.36
CA PHE A 69 -14.01 1.57 -8.08
C PHE A 69 -14.48 1.77 -6.63
N TYR A 70 -14.31 2.98 -6.12
CA TYR A 70 -14.77 3.41 -4.80
C TYR A 70 -15.88 4.44 -4.91
N THR A 71 -16.82 4.40 -3.98
CA THR A 71 -17.87 5.42 -3.84
C THR A 71 -17.29 6.78 -3.44
N PRO A 72 -17.97 7.92 -3.76
CA PRO A 72 -17.35 9.24 -3.78
C PRO A 72 -17.20 9.92 -2.40
N GLY A 73 -17.69 9.32 -1.31
CA GLY A 73 -17.81 10.00 -0.02
C GLY A 73 -16.47 10.48 0.55
N TYR A 74 -15.41 9.67 0.45
CA TYR A 74 -14.10 10.09 0.93
C TYR A 74 -13.49 11.20 0.04
N PRO A 75 -13.40 11.07 -1.29
CA PRO A 75 -12.99 12.18 -2.15
C PRO A 75 -13.81 13.44 -2.00
N ALA A 76 -15.14 13.32 -1.84
CA ALA A 76 -16.02 14.47 -1.64
C ALA A 76 -15.73 15.20 -0.31
N LEU A 77 -15.48 14.45 0.77
CA LEU A 77 -15.04 15.03 2.03
C LEU A 77 -13.70 15.75 1.88
N LEU A 78 -12.75 15.18 1.15
CA LEU A 78 -11.45 15.81 0.90
C LEU A 78 -11.63 17.09 0.07
N ALA A 79 -12.45 17.08 -0.97
CA ALA A 79 -12.75 18.26 -1.78
C ALA A 79 -13.39 19.37 -0.94
N LEU A 80 -14.36 19.00 -0.06
CA LEU A 80 -14.97 19.95 0.87
C LEU A 80 -13.93 20.58 1.82
N LEU A 81 -13.04 19.78 2.39
CA LEU A 81 -11.97 20.31 3.25
C LEU A 81 -10.97 21.15 2.46
N GLY A 82 -10.63 20.73 1.25
CA GLY A 82 -9.76 21.47 0.34
C GLY A 82 -10.32 22.83 -0.06
N SER A 83 -11.65 22.95 -0.24
CA SER A 83 -12.29 24.24 -0.54
C SER A 83 -12.18 25.25 0.59
N PHE A 84 -12.12 24.81 1.84
CA PHE A 84 -11.87 25.67 3.00
C PHE A 84 -10.40 25.99 3.22
N ALA A 85 -9.51 25.02 2.93
CA ALA A 85 -8.07 25.17 3.17
C ALA A 85 -7.32 25.82 1.99
N GLY A 86 -7.95 25.92 0.81
CA GLY A 86 -7.34 26.43 -0.40
C GLY A 86 -6.35 25.48 -1.10
N ASP A 87 -6.13 24.29 -0.56
CA ASP A 87 -5.24 23.25 -1.13
C ASP A 87 -5.66 21.85 -0.68
N LEU A 88 -5.25 20.83 -1.44
CA LEU A 88 -5.40 19.41 -1.12
C LEU A 88 -4.03 18.75 -1.00
N THR A 89 -3.79 18.15 0.17
CA THR A 89 -2.51 17.52 0.51
C THR A 89 -2.67 16.12 1.09
N LEU A 90 -1.62 15.30 0.97
CA LEU A 90 -1.57 14.00 1.66
C LEU A 90 -1.70 14.14 3.20
N PRO A 91 -1.01 15.11 3.86
CA PRO A 91 -1.21 15.33 5.28
C PRO A 91 -2.67 15.58 5.68
N MET A 92 -3.39 16.44 4.95
CA MET A 92 -4.82 16.70 5.21
C MET A 92 -5.66 15.41 5.13
N ALA A 93 -5.47 14.63 4.07
CA ALA A 93 -6.21 13.38 3.89
C ALA A 93 -5.87 12.34 4.98
N ARG A 94 -4.61 12.27 5.42
CA ARG A 94 -4.17 11.42 6.54
C ARG A 94 -4.75 11.87 7.87
N VAL A 95 -4.89 13.20 8.10
CA VAL A 95 -5.58 13.73 9.29
C VAL A 95 -7.02 13.21 9.36
N VAL A 96 -7.76 13.21 8.25
CA VAL A 96 -9.13 12.66 8.19
C VAL A 96 -9.15 11.20 8.65
N SER A 97 -8.26 10.37 8.12
CA SER A 97 -8.17 8.95 8.49
C SER A 97 -7.72 8.74 9.94
N PHE A 98 -6.76 9.53 10.42
CA PHE A 98 -6.29 9.47 11.80
C PHE A 98 -7.40 9.85 12.79
N VAL A 99 -8.13 10.95 12.54
CA VAL A 99 -9.26 11.37 13.36
C VAL A 99 -10.37 10.31 13.36
N ALA A 100 -10.68 9.71 12.21
CA ALA A 100 -11.63 8.61 12.13
C ALA A 100 -11.19 7.40 12.96
N THR A 101 -9.90 7.07 12.96
CA THR A 101 -9.37 5.99 13.80
C THR A 101 -9.42 6.34 15.28
N LEU A 102 -9.11 7.58 15.69
CA LEU A 102 -9.30 8.02 17.08
C LEU A 102 -10.76 7.93 17.50
N GLY A 103 -11.70 8.29 16.61
CA GLY A 103 -13.14 8.09 16.83
C GLY A 103 -13.50 6.62 17.01
N THR A 104 -12.91 5.72 16.19
CA THR A 104 -13.09 4.27 16.34
C THR A 104 -12.59 3.78 17.69
N LEU A 105 -11.39 4.18 18.12
CA LEU A 105 -10.85 3.85 19.44
C LEU A 105 -11.78 4.39 20.56
N GLY A 106 -12.26 5.62 20.43
CA GLY A 106 -13.20 6.20 21.40
C GLY A 106 -14.52 5.40 21.51
N LEU A 107 -15.07 4.93 20.40
CA LEU A 107 -16.26 4.07 20.39
C LEU A 107 -15.99 2.69 20.99
N LEU A 108 -14.86 2.05 20.63
CA LEU A 108 -14.44 0.76 21.20
C LEU A 108 -14.28 0.86 22.72
N TYR A 109 -13.63 1.91 23.22
CA TYR A 109 -13.53 2.15 24.65
C TYR A 109 -14.91 2.27 25.31
N ARG A 110 -15.82 3.08 24.72
CA ARG A 110 -17.16 3.29 25.26
C ARG A 110 -18.00 2.00 25.26
N ILE A 111 -17.88 1.18 24.21
CA ILE A 111 -18.55 -0.11 24.13
C ILE A 111 -18.01 -1.04 25.23
N GLY A 112 -16.71 -1.28 25.27
CA GLY A 112 -16.10 -2.18 26.25
C GLY A 112 -16.36 -1.74 27.71
N ARG A 113 -16.35 -0.41 27.96
CA ARG A 113 -16.70 0.14 29.29
C ARG A 113 -18.16 -0.10 29.67
N ARG A 114 -19.10 0.04 28.72
CA ARG A 114 -20.55 -0.16 28.97
C ARG A 114 -20.89 -1.62 29.13
N GLU A 115 -20.31 -2.49 28.30
CA GLU A 115 -20.63 -3.92 28.29
C GLU A 115 -19.92 -4.67 29.44
N ALA A 116 -18.79 -4.17 29.94
CA ALA A 116 -18.02 -4.85 30.97
C ALA A 116 -17.47 -3.88 32.02
N SER A 117 -16.36 -3.18 31.73
CA SER A 117 -15.78 -2.15 32.59
C SER A 117 -14.72 -1.32 31.79
N TRP A 118 -14.21 -0.26 32.44
CA TRP A 118 -13.17 0.58 31.85
C TRP A 118 -11.90 -0.20 31.43
N ARG A 119 -11.52 -1.28 32.15
CA ARG A 119 -10.37 -2.14 31.83
C ARG A 119 -10.59 -2.88 30.51
N TYR A 120 -11.79 -3.40 30.29
CA TYR A 120 -12.16 -4.07 29.05
C TYR A 120 -12.30 -3.06 27.90
N GLY A 121 -12.68 -1.81 28.19
CA GLY A 121 -12.62 -0.72 27.22
C GLY A 121 -11.20 -0.41 26.78
N LEU A 122 -10.24 -0.36 27.72
CA LEU A 122 -8.82 -0.21 27.41
C LEU A 122 -8.26 -1.41 26.62
N LEU A 123 -8.67 -2.63 26.97
CA LEU A 123 -8.28 -3.81 26.22
C LEU A 123 -8.83 -3.77 24.78
N ALA A 124 -10.06 -3.31 24.57
CA ALA A 124 -10.66 -3.20 23.23
C ALA A 124 -9.84 -2.26 22.32
N ILE A 125 -9.49 -1.07 22.81
CA ILE A 125 -8.66 -0.14 22.03
C ILE A 125 -7.24 -0.69 21.81
N GLY A 126 -6.68 -1.38 22.81
CA GLY A 126 -5.36 -2.00 22.73
C GLY A 126 -5.30 -3.11 21.69
N LEU A 127 -6.30 -3.99 21.65
CA LEU A 127 -6.41 -5.06 20.64
C LEU A 127 -6.51 -4.50 19.22
N TYR A 128 -7.35 -3.48 19.02
CA TYR A 128 -7.47 -2.85 17.71
C TYR A 128 -6.16 -2.18 17.27
N ALA A 129 -5.50 -1.45 18.17
CA ALA A 129 -4.21 -0.83 17.89
C ALA A 129 -3.10 -1.86 17.63
N ALA A 130 -3.09 -3.00 18.34
CA ALA A 130 -2.12 -4.07 18.11
C ALA A 130 -2.24 -4.70 16.71
N LEU A 131 -3.44 -4.71 16.15
CA LEU A 131 -3.70 -5.19 14.80
C LEU A 131 -3.30 -4.19 13.69
N PHE A 132 -2.74 -3.03 14.02
CA PHE A 132 -2.34 -1.99 13.06
C PHE A 132 -1.51 -2.55 11.91
N ARG A 133 -0.44 -3.32 12.20
CA ARG A 133 0.39 -3.91 11.16
C ARG A 133 -0.33 -5.05 10.41
N THR A 134 -1.09 -5.88 11.11
CA THR A 134 -1.88 -6.96 10.50
C THR A 134 -2.89 -6.41 9.48
N ASN A 135 -3.44 -5.23 9.74
CA ASN A 135 -4.34 -4.51 8.85
C ASN A 135 -3.58 -3.66 7.80
N GLY A 136 -2.32 -3.98 7.53
CA GLY A 136 -1.52 -3.32 6.51
C GLY A 136 -1.17 -1.86 6.82
N THR A 137 -1.24 -1.43 8.09
CA THR A 137 -1.00 -0.05 8.55
C THR A 137 -1.96 1.01 7.97
N PHE A 138 -3.21 0.63 7.64
CA PHE A 138 -4.20 1.46 6.94
C PHE A 138 -5.00 2.40 7.85
N TYR A 139 -4.66 2.54 9.13
CA TYR A 139 -5.47 3.32 10.07
C TYR A 139 -5.35 4.84 9.92
N ASP A 140 -4.28 5.34 9.30
CA ASP A 140 -3.96 6.77 9.17
C ASP A 140 -3.52 7.16 7.75
N LEU A 141 -3.71 6.29 6.77
CA LEU A 141 -3.38 6.56 5.37
C LEU A 141 -4.47 7.41 4.70
N ALA A 142 -4.12 8.12 3.63
CA ALA A 142 -5.07 8.88 2.80
C ALA A 142 -5.98 7.93 1.99
N ARG A 143 -6.76 7.10 2.71
CA ARG A 143 -7.62 6.03 2.17
C ARG A 143 -8.99 6.03 2.87
N PRO A 144 -10.05 5.57 2.21
CA PRO A 144 -11.40 5.57 2.79
C PRO A 144 -11.59 4.61 3.96
N ASP A 145 -10.65 3.67 4.18
CA ASP A 145 -10.81 2.52 5.07
C ASP A 145 -11.06 2.90 6.53
N ALA A 146 -10.29 3.84 7.07
CA ALA A 146 -10.44 4.29 8.46
C ALA A 146 -11.78 4.99 8.69
N LEU A 147 -12.19 5.87 7.77
CA LEU A 147 -13.48 6.57 7.84
C LEU A 147 -14.64 5.59 7.70
N PHE A 148 -14.54 4.63 6.80
CA PHE A 148 -15.53 3.56 6.64
C PHE A 148 -15.73 2.78 7.95
N ILE A 149 -14.65 2.31 8.59
CA ILE A 149 -14.75 1.56 9.87
C ILE A 149 -15.36 2.42 10.97
N PHE A 150 -14.98 3.69 11.07
CA PHE A 150 -15.57 4.61 12.05
C PHE A 150 -17.07 4.78 11.85
N LEU A 151 -17.53 5.02 10.62
CA LEU A 151 -18.94 5.23 10.30
C LEU A 151 -19.77 3.97 10.56
N VAL A 152 -19.28 2.79 10.18
CA VAL A 152 -19.94 1.51 10.46
C VAL A 152 -20.04 1.31 11.96
N LEU A 153 -18.96 1.47 12.73
CA LEU A 153 -18.99 1.30 14.18
C LEU A 153 -19.89 2.33 14.87
N ALA A 154 -19.91 3.58 14.39
CA ALA A 154 -20.79 4.63 14.87
C ALA A 154 -22.27 4.28 14.61
N GLY A 155 -22.60 3.81 13.40
CA GLY A 155 -23.94 3.34 13.06
C GLY A 155 -24.40 2.17 13.94
N VAL A 156 -23.52 1.18 14.13
CA VAL A 156 -23.74 0.04 15.04
C VAL A 156 -23.95 0.53 16.50
N TYR A 157 -23.12 1.45 16.97
CA TYR A 157 -23.23 2.02 18.31
C TYR A 157 -24.57 2.73 18.52
N VAL A 158 -24.98 3.56 17.57
CA VAL A 158 -26.26 4.28 17.64
C VAL A 158 -27.43 3.31 17.57
N ALA A 159 -27.43 2.34 16.65
CA ALA A 159 -28.48 1.32 16.51
C ALA A 159 -28.69 0.51 17.81
N TYR A 160 -27.60 0.19 18.50
CA TYR A 160 -27.66 -0.65 19.69
C TYR A 160 -28.05 0.13 20.96
N TYR A 161 -27.43 1.32 21.19
CA TYR A 161 -27.58 2.06 22.44
C TYR A 161 -28.64 3.15 22.40
N ARG A 162 -29.10 3.61 21.23
CA ARG A 162 -30.14 4.64 21.08
C ARG A 162 -31.45 4.03 20.58
N VAL A 163 -32.11 3.30 21.50
CA VAL A 163 -33.36 2.56 21.21
C VAL A 163 -34.52 3.53 21.06
N SER A 164 -34.61 4.22 19.94
CA SER A 164 -35.66 5.17 19.60
C SER A 164 -35.82 5.28 18.10
N PHE A 165 -36.92 5.85 17.63
CA PHE A 165 -37.15 6.18 16.23
C PHE A 165 -35.99 7.04 15.67
N ARG A 166 -35.61 8.11 16.39
CA ARG A 166 -34.48 9.00 16.02
C ARG A 166 -33.17 8.24 15.99
N GLY A 167 -32.94 7.31 16.91
CA GLY A 167 -31.73 6.47 16.92
C GLY A 167 -31.70 5.52 15.72
N ALA A 168 -32.80 4.90 15.36
CA ALA A 168 -32.88 4.04 14.17
C ALA A 168 -32.66 4.83 12.88
N LEU A 169 -33.28 6.00 12.75
CA LEU A 169 -33.07 6.92 11.63
C LEU A 169 -31.59 7.36 11.52
N ALA A 170 -31.01 7.83 12.61
CA ALA A 170 -29.61 8.27 12.65
C ALA A 170 -28.63 7.14 12.29
N ALA A 171 -28.88 5.92 12.78
CA ALA A 171 -28.09 4.75 12.38
C ALA A 171 -28.22 4.46 10.89
N GLY A 172 -29.43 4.52 10.33
CA GLY A 172 -29.66 4.35 8.89
C GLY A 172 -28.93 5.40 8.04
N ILE A 173 -28.95 6.67 8.45
CA ILE A 173 -28.20 7.75 7.80
C ILE A 173 -26.68 7.47 7.84
N LEU A 174 -26.15 7.07 9.01
CA LEU A 174 -24.73 6.73 9.16
C LEU A 174 -24.31 5.58 8.22
N PHE A 175 -25.17 4.56 8.05
CA PHE A 175 -24.92 3.48 7.12
C PHE A 175 -25.01 3.91 5.65
N ALA A 176 -25.91 4.81 5.29
CA ALA A 176 -25.94 5.41 3.95
C ALA A 176 -24.66 6.21 3.66
N VAL A 177 -24.18 7.02 4.62
CA VAL A 177 -22.91 7.75 4.49
C VAL A 177 -21.72 6.77 4.43
N ALA A 178 -21.75 5.69 5.24
CA ALA A 178 -20.74 4.65 5.18
C ALA A 178 -20.69 3.95 3.81
N PHE A 179 -21.85 3.70 3.18
CA PHE A 179 -21.94 3.15 1.83
C PHE A 179 -21.29 4.06 0.80
N PHE A 180 -21.53 5.37 0.86
CA PHE A 180 -20.87 6.32 -0.02
C PHE A 180 -19.39 6.55 0.32
N THR A 181 -18.91 6.09 1.48
CA THR A 181 -17.48 6.07 1.81
C THR A 181 -16.81 4.80 1.28
N LYS A 182 -17.45 3.65 1.47
CA LYS A 182 -17.01 2.35 0.94
C LYS A 182 -18.22 1.40 0.87
N GLN A 183 -18.55 0.95 -0.35
CA GLN A 183 -19.75 0.13 -0.62
C GLN A 183 -19.84 -1.15 0.19
N THR A 184 -18.73 -1.68 0.68
CA THR A 184 -18.68 -2.88 1.53
C THR A 184 -19.37 -2.71 2.90
N SER A 185 -19.74 -1.49 3.31
CA SER A 185 -20.56 -1.23 4.48
C SER A 185 -21.94 -1.87 4.38
N SER A 186 -22.45 -2.11 3.17
CA SER A 186 -23.75 -2.75 2.91
C SER A 186 -23.87 -4.14 3.56
N VAL A 187 -22.75 -4.85 3.78
CA VAL A 187 -22.73 -6.17 4.44
C VAL A 187 -23.27 -6.10 5.88
N PHE A 188 -23.12 -4.96 6.56
CA PHE A 188 -23.56 -4.77 7.94
C PHE A 188 -25.04 -4.40 8.05
N VAL A 189 -25.63 -3.80 7.02
CA VAL A 189 -27.02 -3.31 7.04
C VAL A 189 -28.03 -4.43 7.32
N PRO A 190 -27.99 -5.60 6.65
CA PRO A 190 -28.88 -6.72 6.97
C PRO A 190 -28.73 -7.21 8.41
N ALA A 191 -27.51 -7.30 8.92
CA ALA A 191 -27.25 -7.78 10.27
C ALA A 191 -27.83 -6.85 11.34
N VAL A 192 -27.63 -5.54 11.21
CA VAL A 192 -28.25 -4.53 12.09
C VAL A 192 -29.77 -4.52 11.92
N GLY A 193 -30.24 -4.59 10.68
CA GLY A 193 -31.66 -4.58 10.33
C GLY A 193 -32.41 -5.75 10.98
N VAL A 194 -31.93 -6.98 10.83
CA VAL A 194 -32.50 -8.19 11.45
C VAL A 194 -32.55 -8.05 12.96
N PHE A 195 -31.49 -7.57 13.61
CA PHE A 195 -31.49 -7.35 15.05
C PHE A 195 -32.53 -6.31 15.49
N LEU A 196 -32.62 -5.19 14.78
CA LEU A 196 -33.58 -4.14 15.10
C LEU A 196 -35.01 -4.59 14.84
N LEU A 197 -35.32 -5.31 13.75
CA LEU A 197 -36.60 -5.90 13.45
C LEU A 197 -37.05 -6.88 14.57
N TRP A 198 -36.12 -7.70 15.04
CA TRP A 198 -36.38 -8.64 16.13
C TRP A 198 -36.62 -7.92 17.46
N ARG A 199 -35.94 -6.80 17.73
CA ARG A 199 -36.07 -6.03 18.96
C ARG A 199 -37.32 -5.15 18.96
N ASN A 200 -37.57 -4.45 17.87
CA ASN A 200 -38.73 -3.61 17.59
C ASN A 200 -38.85 -3.42 16.08
N TRP A 201 -39.83 -4.07 15.46
CA TRP A 201 -39.98 -4.08 14.01
C TRP A 201 -40.08 -2.67 13.38
N ARG A 202 -40.73 -1.70 14.09
CA ARG A 202 -40.84 -0.31 13.60
C ARG A 202 -39.48 0.35 13.49
N HIS A 203 -38.59 0.16 14.48
CA HIS A 203 -37.24 0.69 14.44
C HIS A 203 -36.43 -0.01 13.36
N GLY A 204 -36.60 -1.29 13.16
CA GLY A 204 -35.94 -2.05 12.08
C GLY A 204 -36.34 -1.55 10.70
N VAL A 205 -37.64 -1.30 10.47
CA VAL A 205 -38.13 -0.74 9.20
C VAL A 205 -37.57 0.67 8.96
N VAL A 206 -37.64 1.55 9.98
CA VAL A 206 -37.07 2.91 9.87
C VAL A 206 -35.58 2.87 9.51
N PHE A 207 -34.83 2.01 10.18
CA PHE A 207 -33.40 1.83 9.89
C PHE A 207 -33.17 1.36 8.45
N LEU A 208 -33.85 0.31 8.00
CA LEU A 208 -33.68 -0.25 6.66
C LEU A 208 -34.10 0.73 5.57
N VAL A 209 -35.25 1.41 5.76
CA VAL A 209 -35.68 2.45 4.81
C VAL A 209 -34.70 3.61 4.75
N ALA A 210 -34.18 4.05 5.88
CA ALA A 210 -33.19 5.12 5.89
C ALA A 210 -31.87 4.67 5.23
N ALA A 211 -31.34 3.49 5.59
CA ALA A 211 -30.08 3.00 5.06
C ALA A 211 -30.15 2.69 3.57
N PHE A 212 -31.10 1.87 3.14
CA PHE A 212 -31.23 1.49 1.73
C PHE A 212 -31.89 2.58 0.88
N GLY A 213 -32.90 3.29 1.41
CA GLY A 213 -33.59 4.35 0.69
C GLY A 213 -32.67 5.51 0.36
N LEU A 214 -31.90 6.02 1.35
CA LEU A 214 -30.95 7.10 1.10
C LEU A 214 -29.80 6.64 0.19
N ALA A 215 -29.31 5.41 0.35
CA ALA A 215 -28.30 4.85 -0.56
C ALA A 215 -28.87 4.74 -1.99
N ALA A 216 -30.08 4.21 -2.17
CA ALA A 216 -30.71 4.08 -3.49
C ALA A 216 -30.98 5.42 -4.15
N ILE A 217 -31.49 6.40 -3.39
CA ILE A 217 -31.68 7.77 -3.90
C ILE A 217 -30.33 8.39 -4.33
N GLY A 218 -29.32 8.29 -3.49
CA GLY A 218 -28.00 8.82 -3.80
C GLY A 218 -27.35 8.13 -5.01
N VAL A 219 -27.51 6.80 -5.15
CA VAL A 219 -27.08 6.03 -6.34
C VAL A 219 -27.79 6.55 -7.58
N ALA A 220 -29.12 6.67 -7.55
CA ALA A 220 -29.90 7.15 -8.69
C ALA A 220 -29.54 8.57 -9.10
N LEU A 221 -29.32 9.47 -8.12
CA LEU A 221 -28.92 10.86 -8.39
C LEU A 221 -27.52 10.94 -9.00
N LEU A 222 -26.55 10.20 -8.44
CA LEU A 222 -25.19 10.17 -8.95
C LEU A 222 -25.13 9.52 -10.33
N ASP A 223 -25.84 8.43 -10.55
CA ASP A 223 -25.88 7.76 -11.83
C ASP A 223 -26.46 8.66 -12.93
N ARG A 224 -27.60 9.33 -12.62
CA ARG A 224 -28.19 10.31 -13.54
C ARG A 224 -27.25 11.51 -13.79
N ALA A 225 -26.59 12.00 -12.77
CA ALA A 225 -25.68 13.15 -12.88
C ALA A 225 -24.39 12.84 -13.65
N THR A 226 -24.07 11.55 -13.84
CA THR A 226 -22.88 11.07 -14.52
C THR A 226 -23.17 10.23 -15.75
N ASP A 227 -24.38 10.33 -16.32
CA ASP A 227 -24.81 9.62 -17.54
C ASP A 227 -24.53 8.10 -17.48
N GLY A 228 -24.80 7.46 -16.33
CA GLY A 228 -24.61 6.03 -16.10
C GLY A 228 -23.19 5.61 -15.70
N TRP A 229 -22.21 6.53 -15.71
CA TRP A 229 -20.83 6.17 -15.38
C TRP A 229 -20.62 5.83 -13.91
N PHE A 230 -21.42 6.38 -12.98
CA PHE A 230 -21.37 5.98 -11.58
C PHE A 230 -21.71 4.48 -11.44
N TRP A 231 -22.80 4.03 -12.05
CA TRP A 231 -23.18 2.61 -12.04
C TRP A 231 -22.10 1.73 -12.64
N THR A 232 -21.62 2.12 -13.81
CA THR A 232 -20.58 1.37 -14.53
C THR A 232 -19.33 1.17 -13.69
N PHE A 233 -18.81 2.21 -13.01
CA PHE A 233 -17.59 2.05 -12.21
C PHE A 233 -17.81 1.36 -10.86
N ILE A 234 -18.96 1.59 -10.20
CA ILE A 234 -19.19 1.10 -8.84
C ILE A 234 -19.74 -0.33 -8.80
N PHE A 235 -20.55 -0.71 -9.78
CA PHE A 235 -21.21 -2.02 -9.80
C PHE A 235 -20.70 -2.93 -10.92
N GLU A 236 -20.60 -2.45 -12.14
CA GLU A 236 -20.15 -3.27 -13.28
C GLU A 236 -18.63 -3.43 -13.29
N GLY A 237 -17.87 -2.39 -12.93
CA GLY A 237 -16.41 -2.41 -12.91
C GLY A 237 -15.83 -3.54 -12.07
N HIS A 238 -16.45 -3.83 -10.93
CA HIS A 238 -16.05 -4.95 -10.09
C HIS A 238 -16.24 -6.34 -10.75
N GLN A 239 -17.11 -6.45 -11.74
CA GLN A 239 -17.27 -7.71 -12.49
C GLN A 239 -16.07 -8.03 -13.39
N GLY A 240 -15.29 -7.00 -13.74
CA GLY A 240 -14.01 -7.16 -14.45
C GLY A 240 -12.88 -7.66 -13.56
N HIS A 241 -13.04 -7.57 -12.24
CA HIS A 241 -12.07 -8.11 -11.30
C HIS A 241 -12.36 -9.59 -11.02
N LEU A 242 -11.31 -10.40 -10.96
CA LEU A 242 -11.43 -11.80 -10.59
C LEU A 242 -11.86 -11.93 -9.13
N PHE A 243 -12.85 -12.78 -8.89
CA PHE A 243 -13.26 -13.16 -7.55
C PHE A 243 -12.83 -14.59 -7.27
N TYR A 244 -12.04 -14.78 -6.23
CA TYR A 244 -11.44 -16.07 -5.90
C TYR A 244 -12.24 -16.78 -4.80
N TRP A 245 -13.17 -17.64 -5.17
CA TRP A 245 -13.98 -18.43 -4.24
C TRP A 245 -13.16 -19.27 -3.26
N LYS A 246 -12.04 -19.81 -3.73
CA LYS A 246 -11.07 -20.51 -2.87
C LYS A 246 -10.60 -19.65 -1.70
N ASN A 247 -10.42 -18.36 -1.91
CA ASN A 247 -10.00 -17.46 -0.85
C ASN A 247 -11.07 -17.34 0.24
N VAL A 248 -12.35 -17.25 -0.12
CA VAL A 248 -13.46 -17.25 0.88
C VAL A 248 -13.48 -18.51 1.72
N LEU A 249 -13.21 -19.67 1.09
CA LEU A 249 -13.41 -20.96 1.69
C LEU A 249 -12.21 -21.46 2.49
N LEU A 250 -11.00 -21.17 2.05
CA LEU A 250 -9.77 -21.73 2.60
C LEU A 250 -8.74 -20.67 2.97
N GLU A 251 -8.33 -19.83 2.01
CA GLU A 251 -7.18 -18.95 2.18
C GLU A 251 -7.43 -17.89 3.27
N TYR A 252 -8.61 -17.28 3.29
CA TYR A 252 -9.00 -16.31 4.31
C TYR A 252 -8.93 -16.91 5.73
N TRP A 253 -9.49 -18.10 5.91
CA TRP A 253 -9.51 -18.76 7.22
C TRP A 253 -8.12 -19.18 7.66
N ARG A 254 -7.34 -19.71 6.72
CA ARG A 254 -5.93 -20.03 6.95
C ARG A 254 -5.14 -18.80 7.37
N ASP A 255 -5.29 -17.68 6.64
CA ASP A 255 -4.56 -16.46 6.92
C ASP A 255 -4.96 -15.85 8.27
N VAL A 256 -6.26 -15.83 8.62
CA VAL A 256 -6.70 -15.37 9.94
C VAL A 256 -6.20 -16.29 11.05
N LEU A 257 -6.30 -17.62 10.89
CA LEU A 257 -5.79 -18.58 11.88
C LEU A 257 -4.27 -18.47 12.03
N PHE A 258 -3.56 -18.17 10.97
CA PHE A 258 -2.11 -18.05 10.99
C PHE A 258 -1.64 -16.74 11.65
N ILE A 259 -2.27 -15.62 11.30
CA ILE A 259 -1.85 -14.27 11.72
C ILE A 259 -2.46 -13.89 13.08
N ALA A 260 -3.71 -14.26 13.30
CA ALA A 260 -4.53 -13.77 14.41
C ALA A 260 -5.56 -14.81 14.90
N PRO A 261 -5.11 -16.01 15.36
CA PRO A 261 -6.00 -17.10 15.77
C PRO A 261 -7.02 -16.69 16.84
N ILE A 262 -6.68 -15.77 17.74
CA ILE A 262 -7.61 -15.30 18.77
C ILE A 262 -8.84 -14.60 18.20
N LEU A 263 -8.76 -14.04 16.98
CA LEU A 263 -9.90 -13.41 16.33
C LEU A 263 -11.03 -14.41 16.00
N LEU A 264 -10.69 -15.68 15.80
CA LEU A 264 -11.66 -16.74 15.53
C LEU A 264 -11.93 -17.62 16.76
N LEU A 265 -10.86 -18.07 17.42
CA LEU A 265 -10.96 -19.12 18.44
C LEU A 265 -11.60 -18.62 19.74
N LEU A 266 -11.34 -17.39 20.18
CA LEU A 266 -11.97 -16.86 21.38
C LEU A 266 -13.48 -16.58 21.20
N PRO A 267 -13.97 -15.99 20.11
CA PRO A 267 -15.39 -15.95 19.81
C PRO A 267 -16.06 -17.32 19.77
N LEU A 268 -15.45 -18.32 19.15
CA LEU A 268 -15.95 -19.70 19.13
C LEU A 268 -16.02 -20.30 20.53
N ALA A 269 -14.99 -20.12 21.34
CA ALA A 269 -14.98 -20.60 22.74
C ALA A 269 -16.06 -19.93 23.57
N TRP A 270 -16.31 -18.65 23.36
CA TRP A 270 -17.35 -17.92 24.06
C TRP A 270 -18.75 -18.44 23.73
N PHE A 271 -19.02 -18.85 22.48
CA PHE A 271 -20.33 -19.35 22.06
C PHE A 271 -20.60 -20.82 22.41
N GLY A 272 -19.74 -21.45 23.20
CA GLY A 272 -20.08 -22.73 23.82
C GLY A 272 -19.77 -23.96 22.99
N TYR A 273 -18.84 -23.89 22.05
CA TYR A 273 -18.11 -25.08 21.71
C TYR A 273 -17.40 -25.54 22.97
N LYS A 274 -17.71 -26.76 23.46
CA LYS A 274 -17.07 -27.39 24.62
C LYS A 274 -15.61 -27.76 24.32
N VAL A 275 -14.84 -26.84 23.76
CA VAL A 275 -13.38 -26.99 23.75
C VAL A 275 -12.93 -26.57 25.14
N PRO A 276 -12.33 -27.44 25.94
CA PRO A 276 -11.83 -27.08 27.25
C PRO A 276 -10.89 -25.88 27.09
N VAL A 277 -11.05 -24.84 27.92
CA VAL A 277 -10.22 -23.63 27.88
C VAL A 277 -8.71 -23.95 27.83
N PRO A 278 -8.19 -24.96 28.56
CA PRO A 278 -6.80 -25.38 28.45
C PRO A 278 -6.41 -25.85 27.05
N VAL A 279 -7.25 -26.63 26.40
CA VAL A 279 -6.97 -27.14 25.04
C VAL A 279 -6.96 -25.98 24.03
N LEU A 280 -7.92 -25.08 24.13
CA LEU A 280 -7.96 -23.88 23.30
C LEU A 280 -6.69 -23.02 23.47
N SER A 281 -6.27 -22.79 24.72
CA SER A 281 -5.07 -22.00 25.01
C SER A 281 -3.78 -22.67 24.51
N LEU A 282 -3.70 -24.01 24.59
CA LEU A 282 -2.58 -24.78 24.04
C LEU A 282 -2.55 -24.72 22.51
N LEU A 283 -3.72 -24.82 21.84
CA LEU A 283 -3.83 -24.69 20.41
C LEU A 283 -3.43 -23.29 19.93
N LEU A 284 -3.88 -22.23 20.63
CA LEU A 284 -3.49 -20.85 20.38
C LEU A 284 -1.99 -20.65 20.54
N LEU A 285 -1.40 -21.19 21.62
CA LEU A 285 0.02 -21.09 21.89
C LEU A 285 0.85 -21.86 20.84
N ALA A 286 0.46 -23.10 20.51
CA ALA A 286 1.12 -23.89 19.49
C ALA A 286 1.04 -23.24 18.12
N HIS A 287 -0.14 -22.72 17.74
CA HIS A 287 -0.32 -22.02 16.48
C HIS A 287 0.48 -20.71 16.42
N TRP A 288 0.50 -19.95 17.52
CA TRP A 288 1.31 -18.74 17.60
C TRP A 288 2.81 -19.03 17.50
N THR A 289 3.29 -20.07 18.20
CA THR A 289 4.70 -20.49 18.13
C THR A 289 5.07 -20.88 16.70
N TYR A 290 4.22 -21.64 16.02
CA TYR A 290 4.41 -22.00 14.62
C TYR A 290 4.43 -20.76 13.72
N ALA A 291 3.46 -19.84 13.88
CA ALA A 291 3.38 -18.61 13.11
C ALA A 291 4.59 -17.69 13.34
N TYR A 292 5.07 -17.60 14.59
CA TYR A 292 6.24 -16.82 14.94
C TYR A 292 7.52 -17.39 14.31
N ILE A 293 7.72 -18.71 14.41
CA ILE A 293 8.88 -19.37 13.79
C ILE A 293 8.86 -19.17 12.29
N PHE A 294 7.71 -19.37 11.64
CA PHE A 294 7.58 -19.19 10.19
C PHE A 294 7.81 -17.73 9.76
N ARG A 295 7.32 -16.77 10.53
CA ARG A 295 7.54 -15.34 10.29
C ARG A 295 9.00 -14.93 10.48
N ALA A 296 9.70 -15.52 11.46
CA ALA A 296 11.12 -15.28 11.68
C ALA A 296 11.98 -15.85 10.54
N MET A 297 11.51 -16.91 9.88
CA MET A 297 12.20 -17.56 8.76
C MET A 297 11.88 -16.93 7.39
N SER A 298 10.79 -16.16 7.26
CA SER A 298 10.36 -15.55 5.99
C SER A 298 10.07 -14.06 6.14
N LEU A 299 11.11 -13.24 6.03
CA LEU A 299 11.02 -11.77 6.12
C LEU A 299 10.18 -11.10 5.02
N ASP A 300 9.83 -11.82 3.93
CA ASP A 300 9.16 -11.28 2.74
C ASP A 300 7.76 -11.89 2.47
N TYR A 301 7.18 -12.61 3.41
CA TYR A 301 5.91 -13.30 3.16
C TYR A 301 4.71 -12.35 3.20
N VAL A 302 4.12 -12.11 2.02
CA VAL A 302 2.78 -11.54 1.85
C VAL A 302 1.83 -12.70 1.51
N PRO A 303 0.97 -13.13 2.44
CA PRO A 303 0.25 -14.42 2.36
C PRO A 303 -0.56 -14.65 1.08
N HIS A 304 -1.03 -13.60 0.42
CA HIS A 304 -2.01 -13.73 -0.68
C HIS A 304 -1.44 -13.62 -2.10
N MET A 305 -0.12 -13.42 -2.29
CA MET A 305 0.42 -13.22 -3.65
C MET A 305 0.95 -14.49 -4.35
N TYR A 306 1.22 -15.57 -3.65
CA TYR A 306 1.98 -16.70 -4.21
C TYR A 306 1.17 -17.93 -4.65
N PHE A 307 -0.14 -18.02 -4.35
CA PHE A 307 -0.93 -19.22 -4.67
C PHE A 307 -1.99 -19.03 -5.76
N ARG A 308 -1.77 -18.07 -6.65
CA ARG A 308 -2.74 -17.62 -7.64
C ARG A 308 -3.10 -18.60 -8.75
N GLU A 309 -2.29 -19.64 -8.98
CA GLU A 309 -2.38 -20.39 -10.26
C GLU A 309 -3.07 -21.74 -10.18
N LEU A 310 -3.41 -22.25 -9.00
CA LEU A 310 -3.71 -23.67 -8.89
C LEU A 310 -5.19 -24.11 -8.96
N PHE A 311 -6.20 -23.23 -8.83
CA PHE A 311 -7.61 -23.69 -8.79
C PHE A 311 -8.63 -22.67 -9.33
N TYR A 312 -9.10 -22.87 -10.54
CA TYR A 312 -10.03 -21.97 -11.23
C TYR A 312 -11.51 -22.38 -11.20
N GLU A 313 -11.90 -23.55 -10.68
CA GLU A 313 -13.28 -24.05 -10.75
C GLU A 313 -13.77 -24.61 -9.41
N GLU A 314 -14.52 -23.80 -8.63
CA GLU A 314 -15.17 -24.27 -7.39
C GLU A 314 -16.62 -23.77 -7.27
N PRO A 315 -17.56 -24.55 -6.71
CA PRO A 315 -18.99 -24.27 -6.74
C PRO A 315 -19.41 -23.11 -5.82
N ARG A 316 -20.17 -22.16 -6.36
CA ARG A 316 -20.63 -20.91 -5.73
C ARG A 316 -21.47 -21.08 -4.45
N TRP A 317 -22.07 -22.24 -4.21
CA TRP A 317 -22.90 -22.52 -3.03
C TRP A 317 -22.10 -22.64 -1.72
N LEU A 318 -20.78 -22.89 -1.80
CA LEU A 318 -19.90 -23.01 -0.64
C LEU A 318 -19.79 -21.69 0.16
N ILE A 319 -20.12 -20.53 -0.43
CA ILE A 319 -20.19 -19.24 0.28
C ILE A 319 -21.23 -19.25 1.42
N LEU A 320 -22.22 -20.13 1.34
CA LEU A 320 -23.29 -20.23 2.32
C LEU A 320 -22.87 -21.04 3.57
N ILE A 321 -21.77 -21.80 3.51
CA ILE A 321 -21.33 -22.66 4.62
C ILE A 321 -20.97 -21.83 5.87
N PRO A 322 -20.12 -20.78 5.82
CA PRO A 322 -19.83 -19.99 7.01
C PRO A 322 -21.08 -19.36 7.67
N PRO A 323 -21.96 -18.65 6.94
CA PRO A 323 -23.18 -18.10 7.54
C PRO A 323 -24.15 -19.19 8.03
N ALA A 324 -24.24 -20.35 7.36
CA ALA A 324 -25.05 -21.48 7.80
C ALA A 324 -24.52 -22.11 9.10
N LEU A 325 -23.20 -22.30 9.21
CA LEU A 325 -22.54 -22.76 10.43
C LEU A 325 -22.78 -21.78 11.58
N ILE A 326 -22.69 -20.50 11.33
CA ILE A 326 -22.92 -19.46 12.33
C ILE A 326 -24.38 -19.42 12.76
N ALA A 327 -25.33 -19.54 11.82
CA ALA A 327 -26.77 -19.65 12.15
C ALA A 327 -27.05 -20.91 12.98
N ALA A 328 -26.48 -22.06 12.62
CA ALA A 328 -26.58 -23.30 13.40
C ALA A 328 -26.01 -23.14 14.82
N LEU A 329 -24.89 -22.44 14.96
CA LEU A 329 -24.28 -22.11 16.25
C LEU A 329 -25.15 -21.23 17.12
N LEU A 330 -25.79 -20.21 16.54
CA LEU A 330 -26.72 -19.33 17.22
C LEU A 330 -27.95 -20.11 17.72
N VAL A 331 -28.50 -20.98 16.87
CA VAL A 331 -29.64 -21.84 17.23
C VAL A 331 -29.25 -22.81 18.35
N ALA A 332 -28.09 -23.47 18.25
CA ALA A 332 -27.60 -24.38 19.29
C ALA A 332 -27.30 -23.68 20.60
N TYR A 333 -26.76 -22.47 20.58
CA TYR A 333 -26.54 -21.65 21.77
C TYR A 333 -27.88 -21.31 22.46
N ARG A 334 -28.88 -20.87 21.69
CA ARG A 334 -30.21 -20.55 22.22
C ARG A 334 -30.92 -21.77 22.81
N ALA A 335 -30.82 -22.92 22.15
CA ALA A 335 -31.39 -24.16 22.64
C ALA A 335 -30.82 -24.60 24.00
N ARG A 336 -29.52 -24.33 24.25
CA ARG A 336 -28.81 -24.68 25.48
C ARG A 336 -28.94 -23.64 26.60
N ASN A 337 -29.25 -22.37 26.26
CA ASN A 337 -29.34 -21.26 27.21
C ASN A 337 -30.66 -20.50 27.10
N PRO A 338 -31.82 -21.11 27.37
CA PRO A 338 -33.12 -20.50 27.14
C PRO A 338 -33.41 -19.28 28.04
N ARG A 339 -32.68 -19.12 29.14
CA ARG A 339 -32.87 -18.05 30.15
C ARG A 339 -31.80 -16.97 30.15
N ALA A 340 -30.74 -17.13 29.39
CA ALA A 340 -29.70 -16.10 29.33
C ALA A 340 -30.25 -14.80 28.74
N GLU A 341 -29.81 -13.65 29.25
CA GLU A 341 -30.01 -12.35 28.57
C GLU A 341 -29.28 -12.35 27.24
N VAL A 342 -29.88 -13.04 26.27
CA VAL A 342 -29.36 -13.37 24.94
C VAL A 342 -29.07 -12.11 24.11
N ARG A 343 -29.64 -10.96 24.48
CA ARG A 343 -29.67 -9.77 23.62
C ARG A 343 -28.31 -9.17 23.34
N THR A 344 -27.46 -8.98 24.34
CA THR A 344 -26.13 -8.37 24.20
C THR A 344 -25.18 -9.25 23.40
N GLY A 345 -25.08 -10.51 23.80
CA GLY A 345 -24.17 -11.46 23.12
C GLY A 345 -24.53 -11.71 21.65
N VAL A 346 -25.83 -11.87 21.35
CA VAL A 346 -26.33 -12.10 19.99
C VAL A 346 -26.00 -10.92 19.05
N PHE A 347 -26.22 -9.69 19.53
CA PHE A 347 -25.93 -8.51 18.69
C PHE A 347 -24.45 -8.39 18.32
N TRP A 348 -23.57 -8.47 19.30
CA TRP A 348 -22.12 -8.37 19.04
C TRP A 348 -21.60 -9.55 18.23
N LEU A 349 -22.22 -10.74 18.37
CA LEU A 349 -21.94 -11.85 17.49
C LEU A 349 -22.36 -11.57 16.05
N LEU A 350 -23.57 -11.08 15.81
CA LEU A 350 -24.02 -10.71 14.47
C LEU A 350 -23.09 -9.69 13.81
N MET A 351 -22.64 -8.70 14.57
CA MET A 351 -21.69 -7.70 14.07
C MET A 351 -20.32 -8.30 13.76
N TYR A 352 -19.86 -9.20 14.62
CA TYR A 352 -18.61 -9.92 14.37
C TYR A 352 -18.72 -10.81 13.12
N VAL A 353 -19.82 -11.52 12.95
CA VAL A 353 -20.09 -12.35 11.77
C VAL A 353 -20.13 -11.51 10.50
N ALA A 354 -20.82 -10.36 10.55
CA ALA A 354 -20.82 -9.41 9.43
C ALA A 354 -19.41 -8.90 9.14
N GLY A 355 -18.60 -8.65 10.18
CA GLY A 355 -17.18 -8.29 10.06
C GLY A 355 -16.35 -9.38 9.38
N VAL A 356 -16.53 -10.64 9.81
CA VAL A 356 -15.90 -11.81 9.18
C VAL A 356 -16.29 -11.93 7.71
N GLY A 357 -17.60 -11.84 7.41
CA GLY A 357 -18.12 -11.92 6.04
C GLY A 357 -17.61 -10.79 5.14
N SER A 358 -17.61 -9.55 5.65
CA SER A 358 -17.06 -8.41 4.94
C SER A 358 -15.57 -8.58 4.66
N SER A 359 -14.80 -9.05 5.65
CA SER A 359 -13.36 -9.31 5.49
C SER A 359 -13.10 -10.42 4.48
N ALA A 360 -13.83 -11.54 4.55
CA ALA A 360 -13.67 -12.67 3.64
C ALA A 360 -14.00 -12.30 2.19
N LEU A 361 -15.08 -11.54 1.97
CA LEU A 361 -15.47 -11.06 0.65
C LEU A 361 -14.39 -10.13 0.06
N ASN A 362 -13.91 -9.17 0.85
CA ASN A 362 -12.86 -8.26 0.40
C ASN A 362 -11.52 -8.97 0.14
N HIS A 363 -11.15 -9.96 0.98
CA HIS A 363 -9.94 -10.77 0.80
C HIS A 363 -9.98 -11.60 -0.48
N SER A 364 -11.16 -11.91 -0.97
CA SER A 364 -11.37 -12.79 -2.13
C SER A 364 -11.45 -12.04 -3.46
N THR A 365 -11.35 -10.72 -3.45
CA THR A 365 -11.32 -9.92 -4.68
C THR A 365 -9.89 -9.77 -5.20
N GLN A 366 -9.75 -9.64 -6.51
CA GLN A 366 -8.49 -9.25 -7.14
C GLN A 366 -7.99 -7.94 -6.51
N TRP A 367 -6.69 -7.82 -6.31
CA TRP A 367 -6.02 -6.66 -5.68
C TRP A 367 -6.34 -6.48 -4.17
N ALA A 368 -6.91 -7.49 -3.50
CA ALA A 368 -7.07 -7.46 -2.07
C ALA A 368 -5.72 -7.24 -1.36
N TYR A 369 -5.74 -6.46 -0.29
CA TYR A 369 -4.59 -6.23 0.57
C TYR A 369 -5.01 -6.36 2.05
N SER A 370 -4.07 -6.30 2.98
CA SER A 370 -4.31 -6.57 4.41
C SER A 370 -5.35 -5.66 5.08
N ASN A 371 -5.72 -4.52 4.47
CA ASN A 371 -6.82 -3.68 4.93
C ASN A 371 -8.19 -4.40 4.89
N CYS A 372 -8.31 -5.50 4.14
CA CYS A 372 -9.51 -6.34 4.15
C CYS A 372 -9.81 -6.94 5.53
N PHE A 373 -8.83 -7.07 6.43
CA PHE A 373 -9.02 -7.56 7.78
C PHE A 373 -9.53 -6.50 8.79
N MET A 374 -9.63 -5.22 8.43
CA MET A 374 -10.12 -4.18 9.34
C MET A 374 -11.55 -4.44 9.87
N PRO A 375 -12.52 -4.94 9.06
CA PRO A 375 -13.87 -5.25 9.57
C PRO A 375 -13.90 -6.35 10.64
N ILE A 376 -13.19 -7.46 10.46
CA ILE A 376 -13.11 -8.50 11.52
C ILE A 376 -12.39 -7.96 12.75
N SER A 377 -11.32 -7.17 12.55
CA SER A 377 -10.50 -6.62 13.63
C SER A 377 -11.27 -5.73 14.57
N VAL A 378 -12.12 -4.82 14.06
CA VAL A 378 -12.89 -3.89 14.89
C VAL A 378 -13.95 -4.61 15.72
N PHE A 379 -14.63 -5.61 15.16
CA PHE A 379 -15.67 -6.34 15.92
C PHE A 379 -15.09 -7.43 16.82
N ALA A 380 -13.96 -8.03 16.47
CA ALA A 380 -13.22 -8.90 17.38
C ALA A 380 -12.65 -8.10 18.58
N ALA A 381 -12.23 -6.85 18.38
CA ALA A 381 -11.81 -5.97 19.48
C ALA A 381 -12.94 -5.63 20.46
N VAL A 382 -14.21 -5.73 20.06
CA VAL A 382 -15.37 -5.70 20.97
C VAL A 382 -15.59 -7.06 21.63
N LEU A 383 -15.58 -8.13 20.85
CA LEU A 383 -16.04 -9.45 21.28
C LEU A 383 -15.04 -10.17 22.20
N ILE A 384 -13.74 -10.03 21.93
CA ILE A 384 -12.67 -10.66 22.73
C ILE A 384 -12.67 -10.19 24.19
N PRO A 385 -12.79 -8.89 24.52
CA PRO A 385 -12.94 -8.44 25.89
C PRO A 385 -14.19 -9.02 26.60
N LEU A 386 -15.31 -9.16 25.90
CA LEU A 386 -16.52 -9.78 26.44
C LEU A 386 -16.31 -11.28 26.68
N ALA A 387 -15.70 -11.98 25.73
CA ALA A 387 -15.33 -13.38 25.88
C ALA A 387 -14.36 -13.59 27.06
N LEU A 388 -13.35 -12.74 27.19
CA LEU A 388 -12.41 -12.78 28.31
C LEU A 388 -13.14 -12.61 29.65
N ARG A 389 -14.02 -11.60 29.76
CA ARG A 389 -14.82 -11.38 30.98
C ARG A 389 -15.58 -12.64 31.39
N ASP A 390 -16.32 -13.22 30.45
CA ASP A 390 -17.23 -14.32 30.73
C ASP A 390 -16.47 -15.63 30.98
N LEU A 391 -15.45 -15.95 30.20
CA LEU A 391 -14.62 -17.15 30.37
C LEU A 391 -13.79 -17.10 31.65
N THR A 392 -13.33 -15.92 32.09
CA THR A 392 -12.59 -15.76 33.35
C THR A 392 -13.49 -15.56 34.57
N GLY A 393 -14.75 -15.23 34.38
CA GLY A 393 -15.77 -15.08 35.42
C GLY A 393 -16.05 -16.41 36.13
N SER A 394 -15.86 -17.54 35.48
CA SER A 394 -15.92 -18.86 36.10
C SER A 394 -14.78 -19.02 37.12
N ARG A 395 -15.03 -19.73 38.24
CA ARG A 395 -13.98 -20.08 39.21
C ARG A 395 -13.12 -21.27 38.75
N ALA A 396 -13.13 -21.56 37.45
CA ALA A 396 -12.38 -22.67 36.88
C ALA A 396 -10.87 -22.48 37.11
N ARG A 397 -10.20 -23.53 37.54
CA ARG A 397 -8.75 -23.56 37.82
C ARG A 397 -7.90 -23.06 36.66
N TRP A 398 -8.38 -23.22 35.42
CA TRP A 398 -7.68 -22.91 34.18
C TRP A 398 -8.07 -21.55 33.57
N SER A 399 -8.89 -20.73 34.26
CA SER A 399 -9.38 -19.44 33.72
C SER A 399 -8.25 -18.45 33.38
N TRP A 400 -7.08 -18.60 33.96
CA TRP A 400 -5.89 -17.77 33.69
C TRP A 400 -5.30 -18.00 32.29
N LEU A 401 -5.57 -19.15 31.63
CA LEU A 401 -5.04 -19.46 30.31
C LEU A 401 -5.59 -18.53 29.21
N VAL A 402 -6.82 -18.03 29.36
CA VAL A 402 -7.42 -17.12 28.38
C VAL A 402 -6.68 -15.79 28.28
N PRO A 403 -6.47 -15.03 29.37
CA PRO A 403 -5.67 -13.81 29.30
C PRO A 403 -4.21 -14.09 28.94
N ALA A 404 -3.62 -15.23 29.35
CA ALA A 404 -2.29 -15.63 28.95
C ALA A 404 -2.18 -15.79 27.42
N ALA A 405 -3.15 -16.45 26.78
CA ALA A 405 -3.19 -16.57 25.33
C ALA A 405 -3.31 -15.22 24.62
N ILE A 406 -4.08 -14.27 25.18
CA ILE A 406 -4.17 -12.89 24.64
C ILE A 406 -2.82 -12.19 24.75
N ILE A 407 -2.11 -12.29 25.88
CA ILE A 407 -0.77 -11.69 26.06
C ILE A 407 0.20 -12.24 25.03
N VAL A 408 0.24 -13.57 24.88
CA VAL A 408 1.11 -14.25 23.90
C VAL A 408 0.82 -13.74 22.49
N GLN A 409 -0.46 -13.58 22.12
CA GLN A 409 -0.85 -13.05 20.82
C GLN A 409 -0.46 -11.56 20.66
N LEU A 410 -0.66 -10.74 21.70
CA LEU A 410 -0.23 -9.34 21.67
C LEU A 410 1.28 -9.25 21.46
N ILE A 411 2.09 -10.05 22.16
CA ILE A 411 3.54 -10.10 21.94
C ILE A 411 3.86 -10.52 20.51
N GLY A 412 3.17 -11.53 19.98
CA GLY A 412 3.34 -12.02 18.61
C GLY A 412 2.99 -11.00 17.52
N TRP A 413 2.13 -10.02 17.81
CA TRP A 413 1.84 -8.92 16.90
C TRP A 413 2.86 -7.78 16.96
N GLY A 414 3.92 -7.92 17.76
CA GLY A 414 4.97 -6.91 17.87
C GLY A 414 5.53 -6.50 16.50
N TYR A 415 5.79 -5.22 16.34
CA TYR A 415 6.38 -4.63 15.14
C TYR A 415 7.33 -3.48 15.52
N SER A 416 8.26 -3.17 14.61
CA SER A 416 9.13 -1.99 14.76
C SER A 416 8.37 -0.72 14.37
N PRO A 417 8.16 0.24 15.28
CA PRO A 417 7.56 1.53 14.93
C PRO A 417 8.40 2.31 13.91
N ALA A 418 9.73 2.26 14.02
CA ALA A 418 10.65 2.95 13.12
C ALA A 418 10.52 2.48 11.66
N ALA A 419 10.20 1.20 11.43
CA ALA A 419 10.00 0.68 10.09
C ALA A 419 8.72 1.22 9.40
N GLN A 420 7.82 1.84 10.16
CA GLN A 420 6.55 2.39 9.65
C GLN A 420 6.62 3.89 9.36
N VAL A 421 7.72 4.54 9.73
CA VAL A 421 7.90 5.99 9.61
C VAL A 421 8.98 6.26 8.55
N PRO A 422 8.77 7.24 7.66
CA PRO A 422 9.82 7.71 6.76
C PRO A 422 11.04 8.22 7.54
N GLY A 423 12.21 7.77 7.14
CA GLY A 423 13.48 8.19 7.76
C GLY A 423 14.09 9.42 7.09
N PRO A 424 15.22 9.94 7.63
CA PRO A 424 15.95 11.05 7.01
C PRO A 424 16.35 10.78 5.55
N GLY A 425 16.65 9.52 5.20
CA GLY A 425 16.93 9.10 3.84
C GLY A 425 15.74 9.27 2.90
N ASP A 426 14.50 9.03 3.38
CA ASP A 426 13.28 9.25 2.58
C ASP A 426 13.06 10.75 2.30
N VAL A 427 13.34 11.62 3.30
CA VAL A 427 13.22 13.09 3.13
C VAL A 427 14.24 13.60 2.12
N ALA A 428 15.49 13.16 2.22
CA ALA A 428 16.54 13.51 1.27
C ALA A 428 16.22 13.02 -0.15
N ALA A 429 15.71 11.80 -0.26
CA ALA A 429 15.33 11.23 -1.57
C ALA A 429 14.11 11.93 -2.18
N LEU A 430 13.21 12.48 -1.36
CA LEU A 430 12.11 13.32 -1.86
C LEU A 430 12.66 14.62 -2.49
N ALA A 431 13.64 15.26 -1.85
CA ALA A 431 14.32 16.42 -2.42
C ALA A 431 15.07 16.07 -3.71
N ASP A 432 15.78 14.93 -3.74
CA ASP A 432 16.43 14.42 -4.96
C ASP A 432 15.41 14.16 -6.09
N PHE A 433 14.22 13.66 -5.74
CA PHE A 433 13.12 13.44 -6.71
C PHE A 433 12.64 14.75 -7.32
N GLU A 434 12.33 15.74 -6.50
CA GLU A 434 11.87 17.07 -6.94
C GLU A 434 12.95 17.77 -7.79
N ALA A 435 14.22 17.72 -7.37
CA ALA A 435 15.32 18.30 -8.10
C ALA A 435 15.52 17.68 -9.49
N GLN A 436 15.23 16.39 -9.66
CA GLN A 436 15.31 15.72 -10.96
C GLN A 436 14.12 16.07 -11.88
N LEU A 437 12.98 16.46 -11.33
CA LEU A 437 11.81 16.88 -12.10
C LEU A 437 11.83 18.37 -12.46
N ALA A 438 12.44 19.21 -11.62
CA ALA A 438 12.44 20.67 -11.76
C ALA A 438 12.88 21.19 -13.16
N PRO A 439 13.94 20.64 -13.81
CA PRO A 439 14.39 21.13 -15.11
C PRO A 439 13.49 20.69 -16.29
N ILE A 440 12.47 19.86 -16.07
CA ILE A 440 11.63 19.35 -17.15
C ILE A 440 10.52 20.37 -17.45
N GLU A 441 10.61 20.99 -18.59
CA GLU A 441 9.56 21.90 -19.09
C GLU A 441 8.41 21.10 -19.71
N GLY A 442 7.15 21.51 -19.40
CA GLY A 442 5.92 20.86 -19.90
C GLY A 442 5.35 19.83 -18.94
N LYS A 443 4.29 19.14 -19.37
CA LYS A 443 3.53 18.18 -18.55
C LYS A 443 4.29 16.89 -18.32
N ILE A 444 4.27 16.39 -17.08
CA ILE A 444 4.85 15.10 -16.73
C ILE A 444 3.73 14.13 -16.34
N LEU A 445 3.66 12.99 -17.03
CA LEU A 445 2.77 11.91 -16.62
C LEU A 445 3.42 11.12 -15.47
N MET A 446 2.76 11.07 -14.33
CA MET A 446 3.18 10.34 -13.13
C MET A 446 2.08 9.37 -12.68
N PRO A 447 1.94 8.19 -13.30
CA PRO A 447 0.80 7.29 -13.03
C PRO A 447 0.69 6.80 -11.59
N SER A 448 1.79 6.67 -10.87
CA SER A 448 1.77 6.30 -9.44
C SER A 448 1.64 7.51 -8.51
N HIS A 449 1.81 8.74 -9.02
CA HIS A 449 1.85 9.98 -8.24
C HIS A 449 0.99 11.10 -8.87
N PRO A 450 -0.30 10.85 -9.18
CA PRO A 450 -1.13 11.80 -9.93
C PRO A 450 -1.39 13.10 -9.17
N LEU A 451 -1.40 13.08 -7.83
CA LEU A 451 -1.54 14.30 -7.02
C LEU A 451 -0.35 15.25 -7.24
N ARG A 452 0.87 14.73 -7.40
CA ARG A 452 2.05 15.55 -7.69
C ARG A 452 1.97 16.15 -9.08
N ALA A 453 1.52 15.38 -10.07
CA ALA A 453 1.28 15.88 -11.40
C ALA A 453 0.24 16.99 -11.38
N TRP A 454 -0.86 16.83 -10.64
CA TRP A 454 -1.87 17.89 -10.50
C TRP A 454 -1.31 19.16 -9.85
N ARG A 455 -0.57 19.03 -8.75
CA ARG A 455 0.03 20.20 -8.08
C ARG A 455 1.07 20.93 -8.93
N ARG A 456 1.77 20.20 -9.82
CA ARG A 456 2.76 20.76 -10.72
C ARG A 456 2.13 21.37 -11.99
N ASP A 457 1.26 20.60 -12.63
CA ASP A 457 0.77 20.89 -13.99
C ASP A 457 -0.66 21.46 -13.98
N GLY A 458 -1.33 21.53 -12.81
CA GLY A 458 -2.73 21.94 -12.67
C GLY A 458 -3.73 20.97 -13.30
N ALA A 459 -3.30 19.76 -13.68
CA ALA A 459 -4.15 18.77 -14.33
C ALA A 459 -3.99 17.38 -13.67
N VAL A 460 -5.13 16.71 -13.43
CA VAL A 460 -5.14 15.33 -12.96
C VAL A 460 -4.73 14.41 -14.11
N HIS A 461 -3.85 13.47 -13.82
CA HIS A 461 -3.45 12.43 -14.74
C HIS A 461 -3.92 11.05 -14.25
N VAL A 462 -4.09 10.12 -15.21
CA VAL A 462 -4.55 8.76 -14.91
C VAL A 462 -3.60 8.04 -13.95
N HIS A 463 -4.18 7.44 -12.92
CA HIS A 463 -3.42 6.59 -11.98
C HIS A 463 -3.15 5.20 -12.60
N GLN A 464 -2.04 4.58 -12.22
CA GLN A 464 -1.65 3.25 -12.69
C GLN A 464 -2.74 2.19 -12.48
N MET A 465 -3.45 2.24 -11.35
CA MET A 465 -4.59 1.34 -11.09
C MET A 465 -5.69 1.52 -12.13
N GLY A 466 -6.06 2.76 -12.44
CA GLY A 466 -7.07 3.04 -13.48
C GLY A 466 -6.68 2.53 -14.85
N ILE A 467 -5.37 2.58 -15.23
CA ILE A 467 -4.89 2.00 -16.49
C ILE A 467 -5.14 0.47 -16.51
N GLN A 468 -4.96 -0.20 -15.37
CA GLN A 468 -5.16 -1.64 -15.23
C GLN A 468 -6.65 -1.99 -15.18
N ASP A 469 -7.44 -1.23 -14.42
CA ASP A 469 -8.86 -1.48 -14.15
C ASP A 469 -9.72 -1.38 -15.41
N VAL A 470 -9.37 -0.54 -16.39
CA VAL A 470 -10.12 -0.43 -17.65
C VAL A 470 -9.66 -1.41 -18.74
N ALA A 471 -8.71 -2.29 -18.44
CA ALA A 471 -8.23 -3.26 -19.42
C ALA A 471 -9.37 -4.15 -19.97
N PHE A 472 -10.33 -4.55 -19.11
CA PHE A 472 -11.50 -5.33 -19.50
C PHE A 472 -12.52 -4.52 -20.33
N MET A 473 -12.50 -3.19 -20.26
CA MET A 473 -13.32 -2.28 -21.08
C MET A 473 -12.66 -1.96 -22.44
N GLY A 474 -11.60 -2.69 -22.84
CA GLY A 474 -10.83 -2.41 -24.05
C GLY A 474 -9.68 -1.41 -23.88
N GLY A 475 -9.32 -1.10 -22.62
CA GLY A 475 -8.21 -0.23 -22.26
C GLY A 475 -8.47 1.26 -22.51
N LEU A 476 -7.45 2.08 -22.30
CA LEU A 476 -7.54 3.55 -22.49
C LEU A 476 -7.47 3.90 -23.98
N LYS A 477 -8.63 4.19 -24.56
CA LYS A 477 -8.71 4.71 -25.95
C LYS A 477 -7.87 5.97 -26.10
N GLY A 478 -7.00 6.02 -27.09
CA GLY A 478 -6.18 7.19 -27.37
C GLY A 478 -4.89 7.32 -26.56
N PHE A 479 -4.70 6.62 -25.42
CA PHE A 479 -3.51 6.71 -24.58
C PHE A 479 -2.22 6.44 -25.37
N ASN A 480 -2.17 5.34 -26.10
CA ASN A 480 -1.03 4.98 -26.98
C ASN A 480 -0.80 6.00 -28.12
N LYS A 481 -1.87 6.69 -28.59
CA LYS A 481 -1.75 7.75 -29.61
C LYS A 481 -1.08 8.99 -28.99
N ARG A 482 -1.45 9.36 -27.77
CA ARG A 482 -0.84 10.47 -27.03
C ARG A 482 0.64 10.20 -26.71
N LEU A 483 0.98 8.98 -26.28
CA LEU A 483 2.39 8.57 -26.11
C LEU A 483 3.18 8.72 -27.42
N ARG A 484 2.63 8.26 -28.56
CA ARG A 484 3.28 8.40 -29.88
C ARG A 484 3.44 9.86 -30.30
N LYS A 485 2.51 10.73 -29.94
CA LYS A 485 2.57 12.17 -30.22
C LYS A 485 3.47 12.94 -29.25
N LYS A 486 4.05 12.24 -28.25
CA LYS A 486 4.89 12.86 -27.20
C LYS A 486 4.19 14.02 -26.47
N GLU A 487 2.90 13.84 -26.15
CA GLU A 487 2.10 14.88 -25.49
C GLU A 487 2.54 15.20 -24.05
N TRP A 488 3.26 14.27 -23.43
CA TRP A 488 3.94 14.51 -22.16
C TRP A 488 5.43 14.73 -22.43
N ALA A 489 5.99 15.77 -21.83
CA ALA A 489 7.43 16.05 -21.90
C ALA A 489 8.25 14.93 -21.26
N ALA A 490 7.70 14.33 -20.21
CA ALA A 490 8.28 13.15 -19.60
C ALA A 490 7.19 12.24 -18.96
N VAL A 491 7.56 10.98 -18.72
CA VAL A 491 6.77 10.00 -17.99
C VAL A 491 7.61 9.43 -16.87
N VAL A 492 7.17 9.58 -15.62
CA VAL A 492 7.83 8.96 -14.46
C VAL A 492 7.21 7.59 -14.19
N VAL A 493 8.05 6.58 -14.07
CA VAL A 493 7.64 5.19 -13.85
C VAL A 493 8.33 4.62 -12.63
N ASP A 494 7.57 3.93 -11.81
CA ASP A 494 8.05 3.26 -10.61
C ASP A 494 8.68 1.88 -10.93
N GLU A 495 9.43 1.30 -9.98
CA GLU A 495 10.15 0.03 -10.15
C GLU A 495 9.29 -1.13 -10.67
N ARG A 496 8.01 -1.18 -10.29
CA ARG A 496 7.07 -2.25 -10.64
C ARG A 496 6.01 -1.84 -11.67
N THR A 497 5.99 -0.57 -12.04
CA THR A 497 5.05 -0.03 -13.01
C THR A 497 5.53 -0.31 -14.43
N ARG A 498 4.67 -0.85 -15.27
CA ARG A 498 4.93 -1.05 -16.69
C ARG A 498 3.88 -0.34 -17.51
N ILE A 499 4.30 0.66 -18.27
CA ILE A 499 3.46 1.26 -19.29
C ILE A 499 3.88 0.63 -20.61
N PRO A 500 3.01 -0.17 -21.26
CA PRO A 500 3.34 -0.78 -22.56
C PRO A 500 3.73 0.33 -23.55
N ARG A 501 4.78 0.07 -24.34
CA ARG A 501 5.26 0.95 -25.43
C ARG A 501 6.01 2.23 -25.02
N LEU A 502 6.31 2.48 -23.75
CA LEU A 502 7.30 3.50 -23.40
C LEU A 502 8.70 3.12 -23.94
N GLU A 503 9.03 1.83 -23.91
CA GLU A 503 10.30 1.29 -24.47
C GLU A 503 10.26 1.27 -26.01
N GLY A 504 9.92 2.37 -26.62
CA GLY A 504 9.83 2.51 -28.08
C GLY A 504 10.61 3.72 -28.58
N PRO A 505 10.43 4.09 -29.85
CA PRO A 505 11.15 5.21 -30.45
C PRO A 505 10.65 6.59 -29.95
N TYR A 506 9.65 6.64 -29.09
CA TYR A 506 8.98 7.88 -28.70
C TYR A 506 9.53 8.50 -27.41
N TYR A 507 9.99 7.66 -26.49
CA TYR A 507 10.53 8.07 -25.18
C TYR A 507 11.85 7.35 -24.91
N GLN A 508 12.77 8.08 -24.29
CA GLN A 508 14.05 7.56 -23.82
C GLN A 508 14.11 7.60 -22.30
N GLY A 509 14.35 6.42 -21.68
CA GLY A 509 14.35 6.26 -20.23
C GLY A 509 15.68 6.63 -19.61
N ASP A 510 15.61 7.30 -18.47
CA ASP A 510 16.74 7.63 -17.63
C ASP A 510 16.44 7.24 -16.17
N ARG A 511 17.37 6.55 -15.52
CA ARG A 511 17.19 6.13 -14.12
C ARG A 511 17.30 7.30 -13.17
N MET A 512 16.34 7.39 -12.26
CA MET A 512 16.38 8.36 -11.19
C MET A 512 17.51 8.05 -10.19
N MET A 513 18.16 9.08 -9.72
CA MET A 513 19.30 9.01 -8.82
C MET A 513 18.88 9.43 -7.42
N TYR A 514 19.14 8.56 -6.43
CA TYR A 514 18.91 8.84 -5.02
C TYR A 514 20.18 8.55 -4.22
N ALA A 515 20.41 9.33 -3.19
CA ALA A 515 21.55 9.12 -2.29
C ALA A 515 21.46 7.76 -1.56
N ASP A 516 20.25 7.34 -1.19
CA ASP A 516 19.96 6.04 -0.60
C ASP A 516 19.17 5.17 -1.60
N ARG A 517 19.61 3.92 -1.78
CA ARG A 517 19.01 2.98 -2.74
C ARG A 517 17.61 2.53 -2.36
N ASP A 518 17.28 2.51 -1.07
CA ASP A 518 16.00 2.01 -0.55
C ASP A 518 15.06 3.13 -0.09
N ALA A 519 15.50 4.38 -0.15
CA ALA A 519 14.68 5.53 0.22
C ALA A 519 13.56 5.81 -0.78
N LEU A 520 12.56 6.55 -0.31
CA LEU A 520 11.38 6.97 -1.06
C LEU A 520 10.51 5.79 -1.57
N ARG A 521 10.61 4.65 -0.89
CA ARG A 521 9.72 3.51 -1.14
C ARG A 521 8.49 3.60 -0.26
N THR A 522 7.30 3.34 -0.79
CA THR A 522 6.07 3.24 0.01
C THR A 522 6.25 2.25 1.17
N LYS A 523 5.60 2.52 2.31
CA LYS A 523 5.79 1.73 3.55
C LYS A 523 4.82 0.54 3.62
N THR A 524 3.76 0.56 2.82
CA THR A 524 2.74 -0.50 2.77
C THR A 524 2.07 -0.56 1.39
N GLY A 525 1.18 -1.52 1.17
CA GLY A 525 0.56 -1.77 -0.12
C GLY A 525 1.54 -2.38 -1.11
N PHE A 526 1.41 -2.05 -2.38
CA PHE A 526 2.46 -2.31 -3.34
C PHE A 526 3.65 -1.42 -3.03
N LEU A 527 4.79 -2.04 -2.76
CA LEU A 527 6.02 -1.31 -2.51
C LEU A 527 6.55 -0.77 -3.84
N VAL A 528 6.29 0.51 -4.09
CA VAL A 528 6.69 1.22 -5.30
C VAL A 528 7.64 2.38 -4.94
N ARG A 529 8.46 2.77 -5.92
CA ARG A 529 9.37 3.89 -5.84
C ARG A 529 9.59 4.44 -7.23
N PRO A 530 9.55 5.78 -7.44
CA PRO A 530 9.94 6.38 -8.71
C PRO A 530 11.34 5.93 -9.10
N SER A 531 11.51 5.42 -10.31
CA SER A 531 12.78 4.78 -10.70
C SER A 531 13.33 5.22 -12.05
N VAL A 532 12.45 5.58 -12.98
CA VAL A 532 12.84 5.95 -14.34
C VAL A 532 12.02 7.16 -14.81
N ILE A 533 12.70 8.16 -15.35
CA ILE A 533 12.07 9.23 -16.13
C ILE A 533 12.24 8.89 -17.61
N TRP A 534 11.14 8.84 -18.34
CA TRP A 534 11.11 8.65 -19.79
C TRP A 534 10.85 9.99 -20.46
N TYR A 535 11.84 10.54 -21.14
CA TYR A 535 11.79 11.83 -21.84
C TYR A 535 11.20 11.67 -23.24
N ALA A 536 10.34 12.59 -23.66
CA ALA A 536 9.70 12.61 -24.99
C ALA A 536 10.67 12.95 -26.15
N GLN A 537 11.79 13.54 -25.82
CA GLN A 537 12.89 13.82 -26.78
C GLN A 537 14.14 13.12 -26.26
N ASP A 538 15.06 12.83 -27.16
CA ASP A 538 16.37 12.36 -26.73
C ASP A 538 16.91 13.38 -25.71
N PRO A 539 17.31 12.94 -24.50
CA PRO A 539 17.95 13.85 -23.58
C PRO A 539 19.12 14.49 -24.33
N ALA A 540 19.24 15.80 -24.23
CA ALA A 540 20.42 16.49 -24.78
C ALA A 540 21.67 15.69 -24.38
N PRO A 541 22.63 15.49 -25.30
CA PRO A 541 23.81 14.68 -25.00
C PRO A 541 24.36 15.12 -23.65
N ARG A 542 24.36 14.22 -22.66
CA ARG A 542 24.82 14.57 -21.31
C ARG A 542 26.31 14.81 -21.40
N ALA A 543 26.69 16.07 -21.52
CA ALA A 543 28.06 16.46 -21.48
C ALA A 543 28.64 16.13 -20.10
N LEU A 544 29.66 15.29 -20.04
CA LEU A 544 30.50 15.12 -18.85
C LEU A 544 31.34 16.37 -18.57
N GLY A 545 31.30 17.36 -19.46
CA GLY A 545 32.16 18.51 -19.55
C GLY A 545 33.14 18.37 -20.73
N GLY A 546 33.70 19.45 -21.19
CA GLY A 546 34.68 19.42 -22.32
C GLY A 546 34.14 18.81 -23.64
N GLY A 547 32.82 18.79 -23.85
CA GLY A 547 32.22 18.21 -25.06
C GLY A 547 32.12 16.67 -25.08
N VAL A 548 32.37 15.99 -23.97
CA VAL A 548 32.31 14.51 -23.88
C VAL A 548 30.89 14.05 -23.59
N SER A 549 30.31 13.18 -24.43
CA SER A 549 29.02 12.58 -24.22
C SER A 549 29.10 11.39 -23.23
N GLY A 550 28.27 11.37 -22.20
CA GLY A 550 28.15 10.27 -21.24
C GLY A 550 27.09 9.23 -21.58
N ASN A 551 26.16 9.54 -22.47
CA ASN A 551 25.15 8.61 -22.98
C ASN A 551 25.54 8.18 -24.40
N PHE A 552 25.63 6.95 -24.70
CA PHE A 552 26.08 6.43 -25.99
C PHE A 552 24.97 6.35 -27.05
N GLU A 553 23.96 7.23 -26.96
CA GLU A 553 22.77 7.18 -27.82
C GLU A 553 22.94 7.75 -29.23
N ALA A 554 23.90 8.64 -29.44
CA ALA A 554 24.16 9.20 -30.76
C ALA A 554 24.82 8.18 -31.69
N ALA A 555 24.59 8.30 -32.98
CA ALA A 555 25.25 7.47 -33.98
C ALA A 555 26.75 7.74 -34.04
N THR A 556 27.14 8.99 -33.73
CA THR A 556 28.54 9.42 -33.57
C THR A 556 28.68 9.97 -32.15
N ILE A 557 29.55 9.36 -31.35
CA ILE A 557 29.75 9.77 -29.96
C ILE A 557 30.84 10.81 -29.90
N THR A 558 30.47 12.03 -29.53
CA THR A 558 31.41 13.14 -29.40
C THR A 558 32.33 12.91 -28.19
N GLY A 559 33.60 13.18 -28.37
CA GLY A 559 34.60 13.15 -27.30
C GLY A 559 35.08 11.76 -26.90
N TRP A 560 34.91 10.74 -27.75
CA TRP A 560 35.45 9.39 -27.52
C TRP A 560 36.23 8.89 -28.72
N LEU A 561 37.37 8.24 -28.46
CA LEU A 561 38.28 7.71 -29.45
C LEU A 561 38.54 6.21 -29.23
N ALA A 562 38.31 5.41 -30.25
CA ALA A 562 38.64 3.99 -30.26
C ALA A 562 40.10 3.76 -30.68
N LYS A 563 40.77 2.82 -30.00
CA LYS A 563 42.09 2.34 -30.36
C LYS A 563 42.10 0.82 -30.26
N GLY A 564 42.53 0.15 -31.33
CA GLY A 564 42.48 -1.31 -31.49
C GLY A 564 41.14 -1.78 -32.09
N ASP A 565 40.96 -3.10 -32.18
CA ASP A 565 39.88 -3.72 -32.93
C ASP A 565 38.63 -4.07 -32.08
N ALA A 566 38.68 -3.83 -30.75
CA ALA A 566 37.59 -4.21 -29.86
C ALA A 566 36.39 -3.27 -29.97
N PHE A 567 36.58 -1.98 -30.25
CA PHE A 567 35.53 -0.98 -30.22
C PHE A 567 35.36 -0.30 -31.58
N VAL A 568 34.33 -0.65 -32.33
CA VAL A 568 34.12 -0.10 -33.68
C VAL A 568 33.01 0.96 -33.70
N LYS A 569 31.87 0.73 -33.09
CA LYS A 569 30.72 1.66 -32.99
C LYS A 569 29.81 1.28 -31.82
N PRO A 570 29.02 2.22 -31.23
CA PRO A 570 27.95 1.88 -30.30
C PRO A 570 26.93 0.98 -30.98
N ILE A 571 26.47 -0.01 -30.25
CA ILE A 571 25.52 -1.00 -30.74
C ILE A 571 24.15 -0.85 -30.10
N SER A 572 23.11 -1.35 -30.79
CA SER A 572 21.78 -1.49 -30.21
C SER A 572 21.81 -2.47 -29.02
N GLY A 573 21.33 -2.02 -27.88
CA GLY A 573 21.24 -2.80 -26.65
C GLY A 573 20.01 -3.71 -26.55
N ARG A 574 19.32 -4.05 -27.65
CA ARG A 574 17.97 -4.68 -27.66
C ARG A 574 17.80 -5.90 -26.76
N PHE A 575 18.87 -6.63 -26.46
CA PHE A 575 18.84 -7.84 -25.62
C PHE A 575 19.65 -7.68 -24.29
N VAL A 576 20.03 -6.45 -23.92
CA VAL A 576 20.81 -6.18 -22.70
C VAL A 576 19.88 -5.71 -21.58
N ARG A 577 19.87 -6.41 -20.46
CA ARG A 577 19.08 -6.03 -19.29
C ARG A 577 19.78 -4.93 -18.49
N GLY A 578 19.02 -3.98 -17.98
CA GLY A 578 19.55 -2.87 -17.17
C GLY A 578 20.18 -1.74 -17.96
N ARG A 579 20.10 -1.75 -19.30
CA ARG A 579 20.55 -0.64 -20.16
C ARG A 579 19.71 0.62 -19.93
N GLN A 580 20.29 1.75 -20.25
CA GLN A 580 19.63 3.04 -20.39
C GLN A 580 19.58 3.42 -21.86
N GLY A 581 18.37 3.71 -22.37
CA GLY A 581 18.20 4.05 -23.77
C GLY A 581 18.30 2.88 -24.76
N ALA A 582 18.64 3.19 -26.02
CA ALA A 582 18.65 2.24 -27.13
C ALA A 582 20.06 1.72 -27.49
N ARG A 583 21.12 2.45 -27.18
CA ARG A 583 22.49 2.14 -27.55
C ARG A 583 23.41 2.04 -26.33
N LEU A 584 24.52 1.34 -26.49
CA LEU A 584 25.58 1.18 -25.49
C LEU A 584 26.89 0.87 -26.18
N VAL A 585 28.00 1.04 -25.46
CA VAL A 585 29.30 0.58 -25.91
C VAL A 585 29.49 -0.89 -25.59
N ARG A 586 29.94 -1.66 -26.58
CA ARG A 586 30.24 -3.09 -26.44
C ARG A 586 31.53 -3.41 -27.18
N SER A 587 32.43 -4.14 -26.51
CA SER A 587 33.60 -4.66 -27.22
C SER A 587 33.27 -5.86 -28.10
N SER A 588 33.99 -6.02 -29.17
CA SER A 588 33.97 -7.20 -30.05
C SER A 588 34.52 -8.41 -29.30
N ARG A 589 34.05 -9.61 -29.65
CA ARG A 589 34.53 -10.87 -29.06
C ARG A 589 35.78 -11.42 -29.67
N SER A 590 36.36 -10.72 -30.62
CA SER A 590 37.53 -11.17 -31.37
C SER A 590 38.64 -10.13 -31.43
N GLY A 591 38.56 -9.09 -30.65
CA GLY A 591 39.54 -8.00 -30.66
C GLY A 591 39.97 -7.52 -29.28
N THR A 592 41.06 -6.83 -29.20
CA THR A 592 41.49 -6.11 -28.00
C THR A 592 41.62 -4.61 -28.31
N GLY A 593 41.41 -3.76 -27.30
CA GLY A 593 41.52 -2.31 -27.54
C GLY A 593 40.99 -1.48 -26.38
N THR A 594 40.99 -0.18 -26.63
CA THR A 594 40.47 0.82 -25.68
C THR A 594 39.51 1.78 -26.37
N TYR A 595 38.56 2.30 -25.58
CA TYR A 595 37.65 3.37 -25.97
C TYR A 595 37.79 4.48 -24.95
N SER A 596 38.46 5.56 -25.30
CA SER A 596 38.89 6.61 -24.36
C SER A 596 38.15 7.90 -24.61
N SER A 597 37.65 8.53 -23.54
CA SER A 597 37.05 9.85 -23.62
C SER A 597 38.13 10.93 -23.79
N SER A 598 37.76 12.05 -24.38
CA SER A 598 38.52 13.28 -24.20
C SER A 598 38.55 13.68 -22.72
N PRO A 599 39.52 14.46 -22.27
CA PRO A 599 39.58 14.94 -20.90
C PRO A 599 38.33 15.80 -20.55
N PHE A 600 37.81 15.65 -19.32
CA PHE A 600 36.71 16.44 -18.80
C PHE A 600 36.92 16.82 -17.31
N PRO A 601 36.33 17.92 -16.80
CA PRO A 601 36.47 18.33 -15.42
C PRO A 601 35.87 17.31 -14.45
N LEU A 602 36.54 17.01 -13.35
CA LEU A 602 36.09 16.12 -12.28
C LEU A 602 35.42 16.92 -11.14
N ASP A 603 34.49 17.82 -11.49
CA ASP A 603 33.86 18.74 -10.54
C ASP A 603 32.72 18.07 -9.72
N GLY A 604 32.29 16.88 -10.14
CA GLY A 604 31.31 16.08 -9.42
C GLY A 604 31.88 15.36 -8.21
N GLY A 605 31.00 15.00 -7.23
CA GLY A 605 31.41 14.17 -6.09
C GLY A 605 31.56 12.69 -6.43
N ARG A 606 30.93 12.24 -7.50
CA ARG A 606 30.96 10.84 -7.94
C ARG A 606 30.70 10.71 -9.44
N LEU A 607 31.29 9.66 -10.02
CA LEU A 607 31.01 9.23 -11.38
C LEU A 607 30.29 7.86 -11.30
N THR A 608 29.16 7.74 -11.97
CA THR A 608 28.41 6.49 -12.05
C THR A 608 28.37 6.00 -13.48
N LEU A 609 28.41 4.69 -13.65
CA LEU A 609 28.30 4.04 -14.97
C LEU A 609 27.61 2.68 -14.82
N LEU A 610 27.03 2.20 -15.91
CA LEU A 610 26.49 0.86 -16.00
C LEU A 610 27.50 -0.05 -16.67
N LEU A 611 27.87 -1.16 -16.01
CA LEU A 611 28.96 -2.03 -16.43
C LEU A 611 28.54 -3.50 -16.38
N ALA A 612 28.86 -4.24 -17.44
CA ALA A 612 28.84 -5.71 -17.46
C ALA A 612 29.99 -6.22 -18.28
N GLY A 613 30.45 -7.45 -18.05
CA GLY A 613 31.50 -8.02 -18.87
C GLY A 613 32.11 -9.28 -18.29
N ARG A 614 33.05 -9.84 -19.04
CA ARG A 614 33.87 -11.01 -18.67
C ARG A 614 35.23 -10.93 -19.31
N GLY A 615 36.23 -11.54 -18.70
CA GLY A 615 37.62 -11.51 -19.15
C GLY A 615 38.40 -10.35 -18.51
N ARG A 616 39.53 -10.02 -19.10
CA ARG A 616 40.36 -8.88 -18.66
C ARG A 616 39.87 -7.58 -19.27
N VAL A 617 38.73 -7.12 -18.76
CA VAL A 617 37.98 -5.94 -19.22
C VAL A 617 37.64 -5.02 -18.07
N GLY A 618 37.39 -3.75 -18.34
CA GLY A 618 36.99 -2.79 -17.30
C GLY A 618 36.99 -1.34 -17.78
N VAL A 619 36.86 -0.44 -16.80
CA VAL A 619 36.92 1.01 -16.99
C VAL A 619 37.97 1.59 -16.07
N ARG A 620 38.82 2.48 -16.61
CA ARG A 620 39.86 3.21 -15.89
C ARG A 620 39.54 4.71 -15.89
N LEU A 621 39.71 5.35 -14.75
CA LEU A 621 39.80 6.80 -14.66
C LEU A 621 41.28 7.16 -14.72
N LYS A 622 41.66 8.03 -15.65
CA LYS A 622 43.02 8.53 -15.84
C LYS A 622 43.08 10.03 -15.56
N ILE A 623 44.10 10.45 -14.85
CA ILE A 623 44.45 11.85 -14.60
C ILE A 623 45.92 12.02 -15.04
N GLU A 624 46.18 13.01 -15.88
CA GLU A 624 47.51 13.25 -16.48
C GLU A 624 48.10 11.98 -17.12
N GLY A 625 47.26 11.14 -17.70
CA GLY A 625 47.65 9.87 -18.33
C GLY A 625 47.80 8.69 -17.36
N ALA A 626 47.96 8.93 -16.05
CA ALA A 626 48.09 7.88 -15.05
C ALA A 626 46.72 7.30 -14.64
N THR A 627 46.62 5.98 -14.49
CA THR A 627 45.42 5.33 -14.01
C THR A 627 45.28 5.49 -12.52
N VAL A 628 44.25 6.23 -12.04
CA VAL A 628 44.00 6.46 -10.62
C VAL A 628 42.90 5.54 -10.05
N VAL A 629 41.97 5.10 -10.86
CA VAL A 629 40.90 4.16 -10.47
C VAL A 629 40.67 3.15 -11.59
N THR A 630 40.48 1.89 -11.23
CA THR A 630 40.00 0.84 -12.14
C THR A 630 38.74 0.19 -11.58
N ARG A 631 37.74 -0.02 -12.44
CA ARG A 631 36.52 -0.80 -12.14
C ARG A 631 36.43 -1.97 -13.12
N LYS A 632 36.31 -3.17 -12.58
CA LYS A 632 36.07 -4.40 -13.35
C LYS A 632 34.65 -4.90 -13.13
N PRO A 633 33.99 -5.45 -14.16
CA PRO A 633 32.65 -6.02 -13.98
C PRO A 633 32.72 -7.20 -13.03
N ILE A 634 31.74 -7.29 -12.12
CA ILE A 634 31.57 -8.46 -11.27
C ILE A 634 31.08 -9.62 -12.15
N ARG A 635 31.71 -10.80 -12.04
CA ARG A 635 31.31 -12.01 -12.79
C ARG A 635 29.84 -12.33 -12.62
N GLN A 636 29.00 -12.02 -13.61
CA GLN A 636 27.57 -12.40 -13.64
C GLN A 636 27.04 -12.64 -15.06
N LYS A 637 25.73 -12.98 -15.16
CA LYS A 637 25.02 -13.29 -16.42
C LYS A 637 25.33 -12.28 -17.51
N ARG A 638 25.74 -12.77 -18.65
CA ARG A 638 26.38 -12.14 -19.82
C ARG A 638 25.81 -10.80 -20.31
N ASN A 639 24.54 -10.49 -20.04
CA ASN A 639 23.84 -9.34 -20.61
C ASN A 639 23.08 -8.54 -19.53
N HIS A 640 23.63 -8.41 -18.30
CA HIS A 640 22.99 -7.67 -17.23
C HIS A 640 23.91 -6.58 -16.72
N LEU A 641 23.65 -5.33 -17.13
CA LEU A 641 24.40 -4.15 -16.67
C LEU A 641 24.12 -3.87 -15.19
N ARG A 642 25.18 -3.57 -14.45
CA ARG A 642 25.13 -3.12 -13.07
C ARG A 642 25.74 -1.74 -12.93
N ARG A 643 25.22 -0.99 -11.96
CA ARG A 643 25.77 0.33 -11.64
C ARG A 643 27.05 0.19 -10.84
N GLU A 644 28.09 0.84 -11.35
CA GLU A 644 29.36 1.07 -10.66
C GLU A 644 29.48 2.54 -10.30
N VAL A 645 30.11 2.81 -9.17
CA VAL A 645 30.32 4.18 -8.66
C VAL A 645 31.81 4.38 -8.41
N ILE A 646 32.34 5.48 -8.93
CA ILE A 646 33.68 5.97 -8.64
C ILE A 646 33.51 7.24 -7.80
N ASP A 647 34.11 7.26 -6.61
CA ASP A 647 34.19 8.46 -5.79
C ASP A 647 35.23 9.41 -6.42
N LEU A 648 34.78 10.62 -6.77
CA LEU A 648 35.60 11.65 -7.35
C LEU A 648 36.09 12.69 -6.34
N THR A 649 35.64 12.60 -5.09
CA THR A 649 35.99 13.57 -4.03
C THR A 649 37.51 13.79 -3.93
N PRO A 650 38.36 12.75 -4.01
CA PRO A 650 39.84 12.94 -3.98
C PRO A 650 40.43 13.67 -5.20
N TYR A 651 39.66 13.73 -6.29
CA TYR A 651 40.14 14.24 -7.59
C TYR A 651 39.46 15.54 -8.03
N ARG A 652 38.71 16.16 -7.13
CA ARG A 652 37.93 17.35 -7.41
C ARG A 652 38.79 18.50 -7.89
N GLY A 653 38.32 19.19 -8.93
CA GLY A 653 39.06 20.32 -9.58
C GLY A 653 40.13 19.87 -10.53
N GLN A 654 40.36 18.58 -10.70
CA GLN A 654 41.30 18.03 -11.69
C GLN A 654 40.60 17.73 -13.01
N VAL A 655 41.35 17.50 -14.03
CA VAL A 655 40.88 17.07 -15.35
C VAL A 655 41.25 15.60 -15.54
N GLY A 656 40.24 14.77 -15.83
CA GLY A 656 40.45 13.34 -16.03
C GLY A 656 39.81 12.83 -17.32
N ALA A 657 40.19 11.62 -17.73
CA ALA A 657 39.64 10.91 -18.87
C ALA A 657 39.23 9.50 -18.45
N LEU A 658 38.14 9.00 -19.03
CA LEU A 658 37.70 7.61 -18.87
C LEU A 658 38.24 6.77 -20.02
N GLU A 659 38.75 5.59 -19.70
CA GLU A 659 39.15 4.57 -20.66
C GLU A 659 38.39 3.27 -20.39
N ILE A 660 37.58 2.86 -21.34
CA ILE A 660 36.97 1.52 -21.39
C ILE A 660 38.00 0.63 -22.08
N PHE A 661 38.39 -0.49 -21.47
CA PHE A 661 39.39 -1.37 -22.01
C PHE A 661 38.93 -2.82 -22.13
N ASP A 662 39.40 -3.48 -23.19
CA ASP A 662 39.30 -4.92 -23.39
C ASP A 662 40.68 -5.46 -23.79
N GLU A 663 41.32 -6.15 -22.86
CA GLU A 663 42.65 -6.75 -23.01
C GLU A 663 42.58 -8.27 -23.25
N ASP A 664 41.39 -8.79 -23.53
CA ASP A 664 41.16 -10.22 -23.71
C ASP A 664 40.38 -10.48 -25.01
N ALA A 665 41.04 -11.04 -26.00
CA ALA A 665 40.39 -11.38 -27.28
C ALA A 665 39.17 -12.28 -27.20
N LYS A 666 38.95 -12.94 -26.05
CA LYS A 666 37.75 -13.70 -25.72
C LYS A 666 36.86 -12.98 -24.70
N GLY A 667 37.26 -11.78 -24.29
CA GLY A 667 36.56 -10.90 -23.40
C GLY A 667 35.31 -10.30 -24.03
N GLU A 668 34.55 -9.62 -23.24
CA GLU A 668 33.42 -8.80 -23.66
C GLU A 668 33.12 -7.78 -22.56
N ILE A 669 33.05 -6.51 -22.88
CA ILE A 669 32.60 -5.46 -21.98
C ILE A 669 31.42 -4.73 -22.58
N LEU A 670 30.45 -4.38 -21.73
CA LEU A 670 29.30 -3.53 -22.04
C LEU A 670 29.33 -2.36 -21.06
N VAL A 671 29.29 -1.16 -21.58
CA VAL A 671 29.24 0.09 -20.80
C VAL A 671 28.14 0.96 -21.31
N ASP A 672 27.42 1.55 -20.39
CA ASP A 672 26.31 2.45 -20.66
C ASP A 672 26.23 3.53 -19.59
N ASP A 673 25.62 4.66 -19.91
CA ASP A 673 25.15 5.68 -18.99
C ASP A 673 26.19 6.18 -17.97
N VAL A 674 27.23 6.83 -18.46
CA VAL A 674 28.23 7.49 -17.62
C VAL A 674 27.73 8.86 -17.18
N ARG A 675 27.77 9.13 -15.87
CA ARG A 675 27.23 10.38 -15.26
C ARG A 675 28.14 10.93 -14.18
N LEU A 676 28.25 12.25 -14.13
CA LEU A 676 28.75 12.98 -12.99
C LEU A 676 27.59 13.29 -12.03
N GLY A 677 27.73 12.95 -10.77
CA GLY A 677 26.77 13.23 -9.73
C GLY A 677 27.24 14.29 -8.73
N PRO A 678 26.33 14.97 -8.00
CA PRO A 678 26.70 16.02 -7.08
C PRO A 678 27.60 15.52 -5.94
N VAL A 679 28.38 16.43 -5.38
CA VAL A 679 29.15 16.22 -4.13
C VAL A 679 28.14 15.90 -3.01
N ARG A 680 28.41 14.91 -2.16
CA ARG A 680 27.71 14.79 -0.87
C ARG A 680 27.97 16.06 -0.07
N GLY A 681 26.98 16.94 0.01
CA GLY A 681 27.03 18.02 0.99
C GLY A 681 27.19 17.41 2.38
N ARG A 682 28.23 17.74 3.13
CA ARG A 682 28.18 17.62 4.58
C ARG A 682 26.95 18.40 5.00
N SER A 683 26.04 17.75 5.71
CA SER A 683 24.96 18.45 6.40
C SER A 683 25.58 19.57 7.22
N ALA A 684 25.37 20.81 6.81
CA ALA A 684 25.55 21.92 7.71
C ALA A 684 24.61 21.64 8.88
N THR A 685 25.16 21.42 10.07
CA THR A 685 24.42 21.49 11.32
C THR A 685 23.65 22.81 11.31
N PRO A 686 22.34 22.84 11.50
CA PRO A 686 21.67 24.10 11.76
C PRO A 686 22.18 24.63 13.10
N GLU A 687 22.85 25.75 13.08
CA GLU A 687 22.96 26.57 14.25
C GLU A 687 21.53 26.93 14.67
N ALA A 688 21.19 26.54 15.89
CA ALA A 688 19.94 26.90 16.52
C ALA A 688 19.92 28.42 16.83
N PRO A 689 18.75 29.10 16.69
CA PRO A 689 18.41 30.17 17.58
C PRO A 689 17.66 29.68 18.85
#